data_44d2e742edfcae9a1619765c38d31075
#
_entry.id   44d2e742edfcae9a1619765c38d31075
#
_cell.length_a   1.000
_cell.length_b   1.000
_cell.length_c   1.000
_cell.angle_alpha   90.00
_cell.angle_beta   90.00
_cell.angle_gamma   90.00
#
_symmetry.space_group_name_H-M   'P 1'
#
loop_
_entity.id
_entity.type
_entity.pdbx_description
1 polymer ?
#
loop_
_entity_poly.entity_id
_entity_poly.type
_entity_poly.pdbx_seq_one_letter_code
_entity_poly.pdbx_strand_id
1 'polypeptide(L)'
;MVENFKTFDSHKVYTYEFAGRPLVIETGKVAGLANGSVMVRYGETTILACATASAAPRDGIDFLPLSVDYDEKMYAVGKIPGGFLKREGKPSEKAVLTSRVIDRPIRPLFPKDLRNDVSLLLTVMSVDPDCSPEITAMIGASVALSISDIPWNGPIGGVFMGLVDGKCVVNPTAEQRKVSTLELTVAASEKKVVMIEAGAKEVSDEDMFEAIMVAHEEIKKLLVFVNGIVAEIGKPKFAYTSGELDHDMFDTVFAHCEKAVMEALDTDDKNVRDAKMQPIMDDIVATFEETYPDIKTILPELIYKIQKKIVRRWLLVDKKRVDGRRMDEIRPLAAEVGLIPRVHGSGLFTRGQTQVLTIATLGTLSDAQRLEGLDEEDTKRYMHHYNMPGYSTGEAKAQRSPGRREIGHGALAERSLLPVLPSEEEFPYAIRLVSEVVSSNGSTSQGSVCGSTLALMDAGVPIKAPVAGISCGLITAEDGSWDTMIDIQGLEDFYGDMDFKVAGTHKGITSIQMDLKIDGLTPEIIKQALETTHKGRDEIIDKILLAAIPAPREEVSKYAPKMLTMHINPDKIREVIGSGGKVIQKIVADTGAKIDINDDGSVFIAAVNRESADMAKAIIEAIVFEPVVGEIYEGTVTRVIPIGAFVEYAPGKEGMVHISKLQNKRTEKVEDVVNVGDTVRVKYLGTDERGRQNLSMRDVE
;
A
#
# COMPACT_ATOMS: atom_id res chain seq x y z
N MET A 1 -51.74 29.33 13.62
CA MET A 1 -50.61 28.65 12.96
C MET A 1 -49.83 27.93 14.06
N VAL A 2 -49.76 26.62 14.03
CA VAL A 2 -48.90 25.89 14.96
C VAL A 2 -47.47 26.01 14.40
N GLU A 3 -46.62 26.80 15.08
CA GLU A 3 -45.21 26.89 14.73
C GLU A 3 -44.54 25.60 15.22
N ASN A 4 -44.29 24.69 14.30
CA ASN A 4 -43.54 23.42 14.55
C ASN A 4 -42.03 23.69 14.45
N PHE A 5 -41.44 24.26 15.49
CA PHE A 5 -39.99 24.31 15.62
C PHE A 5 -39.51 23.08 16.40
N LYS A 6 -38.53 22.34 15.83
CA LYS A 6 -37.88 21.26 16.55
C LYS A 6 -36.72 21.82 17.38
N THR A 7 -36.73 21.59 18.68
CA THR A 7 -35.61 21.84 19.58
C THR A 7 -34.72 20.60 19.66
N PHE A 8 -33.44 20.80 19.89
CA PHE A 8 -32.46 19.70 20.07
C PHE A 8 -31.98 19.70 21.53
N ASP A 9 -32.88 19.34 22.45
CA ASP A 9 -32.60 19.39 23.89
C ASP A 9 -31.47 18.46 24.35
N SER A 10 -31.19 17.42 23.59
CA SER A 10 -30.08 16.47 23.81
C SER A 10 -28.76 16.87 23.12
N HIS A 11 -28.76 18.03 22.43
CA HIS A 11 -27.55 18.48 21.75
C HIS A 11 -26.47 18.89 22.75
N LYS A 12 -25.30 18.26 22.66
CA LYS A 12 -24.13 18.56 23.48
C LYS A 12 -22.90 18.73 22.60
N VAL A 13 -22.01 19.62 23.04
CA VAL A 13 -20.74 19.94 22.35
C VAL A 13 -19.62 19.89 23.37
N TYR A 14 -18.59 19.13 23.05
CA TYR A 14 -17.38 18.99 23.86
C TYR A 14 -16.18 19.42 23.06
N THR A 15 -15.26 20.16 23.67
CA THR A 15 -14.08 20.68 22.99
C THR A 15 -12.82 20.30 23.76
N TYR A 16 -11.80 19.87 23.04
CA TYR A 16 -10.50 19.50 23.57
C TYR A 16 -9.38 20.01 22.63
N GLU A 17 -8.27 20.44 23.17
CA GLU A 17 -7.08 20.75 22.36
C GLU A 17 -6.25 19.49 22.15
N PHE A 18 -6.25 18.97 20.92
CA PHE A 18 -5.58 17.73 20.55
C PHE A 18 -4.41 18.01 19.63
N ALA A 19 -3.18 17.74 20.11
CA ALA A 19 -1.93 18.01 19.36
C ALA A 19 -1.90 19.45 18.80
N GLY A 20 -2.29 20.45 19.61
CA GLY A 20 -2.27 21.87 19.25
C GLY A 20 -3.40 22.34 18.32
N ARG A 21 -4.43 21.52 18.11
CA ARG A 21 -5.59 21.85 17.26
C ARG A 21 -6.91 21.50 17.95
N PRO A 22 -8.01 22.24 17.66
CA PRO A 22 -9.30 21.98 18.29
C PRO A 22 -9.92 20.66 17.80
N LEU A 23 -10.25 19.78 18.74
CA LEU A 23 -11.08 18.60 18.54
C LEU A 23 -12.44 18.88 19.16
N VAL A 24 -13.51 18.85 18.36
CA VAL A 24 -14.89 19.12 18.79
C VAL A 24 -15.73 17.87 18.54
N ILE A 25 -16.45 17.42 19.56
CA ILE A 25 -17.36 16.27 19.50
C ILE A 25 -18.77 16.77 19.78
N GLU A 26 -19.66 16.63 18.79
CA GLU A 26 -21.08 16.99 18.90
C GLU A 26 -21.94 15.72 18.87
N THR A 27 -22.97 15.66 19.73
CA THR A 27 -23.94 14.56 19.74
C THR A 27 -25.35 15.06 20.03
N GLY A 28 -26.36 14.21 19.80
CA GLY A 28 -27.76 14.50 20.13
C GLY A 28 -28.51 15.39 19.13
N LYS A 29 -27.89 15.80 18.02
CA LYS A 29 -28.48 16.66 16.98
C LYS A 29 -28.82 15.93 15.70
N VAL A 30 -27.91 15.03 15.25
CA VAL A 30 -28.03 14.28 13.99
C VAL A 30 -28.05 12.79 14.24
N ALA A 31 -28.56 12.01 13.28
CA ALA A 31 -28.58 10.54 13.29
C ALA A 31 -29.20 9.94 14.58
N GLY A 32 -30.29 10.51 15.08
CA GLY A 32 -30.94 10.12 16.36
C GLY A 32 -31.55 8.71 16.38
N LEU A 33 -31.59 7.98 15.26
CA LEU A 33 -32.03 6.58 15.18
C LEU A 33 -30.90 5.57 15.39
N ALA A 34 -29.65 6.02 15.32
CA ALA A 34 -28.51 5.16 15.63
C ALA A 34 -28.41 4.92 17.15
N ASN A 35 -27.85 3.77 17.55
CA ASN A 35 -27.58 3.47 18.97
C ASN A 35 -26.65 4.51 19.59
N GLY A 36 -25.63 4.93 18.82
CA GLY A 36 -24.74 6.05 19.12
C GLY A 36 -24.35 6.81 17.88
N SER A 37 -24.32 8.15 17.96
CA SER A 37 -23.90 9.00 16.85
C SER A 37 -23.17 10.23 17.35
N VAL A 38 -22.09 10.60 16.66
CA VAL A 38 -21.31 11.81 16.92
C VAL A 38 -20.89 12.46 15.61
N MET A 39 -20.83 13.77 15.61
CA MET A 39 -20.11 14.55 14.60
C MET A 39 -18.80 14.99 15.23
N VAL A 40 -17.70 14.50 14.71
CA VAL A 40 -16.35 14.83 15.20
C VAL A 40 -15.71 15.78 14.22
N ARG A 41 -15.17 16.87 14.75
CA ARG A 41 -14.41 17.84 13.96
C ARG A 41 -13.04 18.04 14.58
N TYR A 42 -12.01 17.77 13.77
CA TYR A 42 -10.62 18.03 14.13
C TYR A 42 -10.04 19.05 13.15
N GLY A 43 -9.69 20.24 13.63
CA GLY A 43 -9.52 21.40 12.75
C GLY A 43 -10.80 21.64 11.93
N GLU A 44 -10.70 21.62 10.60
CA GLU A 44 -11.85 21.68 9.68
C GLU A 44 -12.26 20.31 9.13
N THR A 45 -11.52 19.23 9.42
CA THR A 45 -11.93 17.86 9.07
C THR A 45 -13.13 17.45 9.91
N THR A 46 -14.20 17.03 9.27
CA THR A 46 -15.47 16.66 9.93
C THR A 46 -15.90 15.25 9.50
N ILE A 47 -16.19 14.41 10.49
CA ILE A 47 -16.66 13.02 10.31
C ILE A 47 -18.01 12.87 11.03
N LEU A 48 -18.99 12.30 10.35
CA LEU A 48 -20.21 11.78 10.99
C LEU A 48 -20.00 10.28 11.27
N ALA A 49 -19.91 9.90 12.54
CA ALA A 49 -19.74 8.53 12.99
C ALA A 49 -21.04 8.01 13.61
N CYS A 50 -21.56 6.90 13.08
CA CYS A 50 -22.78 6.27 13.53
C CYS A 50 -22.53 4.79 13.87
N ALA A 51 -22.96 4.37 15.05
CA ALA A 51 -22.95 2.98 15.51
C ALA A 51 -24.38 2.46 15.63
N THR A 52 -24.66 1.31 15.01
CA THR A 52 -25.98 0.65 15.08
C THR A 52 -25.80 -0.84 15.35
N ALA A 53 -26.71 -1.44 16.10
CA ALA A 53 -26.75 -2.87 16.35
C ALA A 53 -28.15 -3.42 16.10
N SER A 54 -28.22 -4.71 15.67
CA SER A 54 -29.51 -5.42 15.59
C SER A 54 -30.05 -5.72 16.99
N ALA A 55 -31.39 -5.78 17.10
CA ALA A 55 -32.04 -6.14 18.36
C ALA A 55 -31.81 -7.60 18.79
N ALA A 56 -31.56 -8.50 17.83
CA ALA A 56 -31.29 -9.91 18.05
C ALA A 56 -30.24 -10.43 17.04
N PRO A 57 -29.51 -11.49 17.39
CA PRO A 57 -28.63 -12.16 16.44
C PRO A 57 -29.41 -12.86 15.33
N ARG A 58 -28.77 -13.07 14.17
CA ARG A 58 -29.31 -13.91 13.10
C ARG A 58 -29.06 -15.38 13.43
N ASP A 59 -29.96 -16.25 12.97
CA ASP A 59 -29.82 -17.69 13.15
C ASP A 59 -28.55 -18.23 12.47
N GLY A 60 -27.85 -19.15 13.13
CA GLY A 60 -26.69 -19.85 12.58
C GLY A 60 -25.40 -19.02 12.48
N ILE A 61 -25.30 -17.89 13.18
CA ILE A 61 -24.09 -17.07 13.24
C ILE A 61 -23.21 -17.54 14.41
N ASP A 62 -21.96 -17.89 14.11
CA ASP A 62 -20.92 -18.34 15.04
C ASP A 62 -19.81 -17.32 15.31
N PHE A 63 -19.91 -16.12 14.73
CA PHE A 63 -18.95 -15.03 14.87
C PHE A 63 -19.65 -13.69 15.13
N LEU A 64 -18.88 -12.65 15.50
CA LEU A 64 -19.37 -11.26 15.58
C LEU A 64 -19.51 -10.66 14.17
N PRO A 65 -20.73 -10.40 13.68
CA PRO A 65 -20.93 -9.76 12.37
C PRO A 65 -20.76 -8.23 12.47
N LEU A 66 -19.50 -7.79 12.58
CA LEU A 66 -19.13 -6.38 12.62
C LEU A 66 -18.80 -5.89 11.20
N SER A 67 -19.48 -4.82 10.77
CA SER A 67 -19.13 -4.03 9.57
C SER A 67 -18.59 -2.68 9.99
N VAL A 68 -17.43 -2.31 9.49
CA VAL A 68 -16.86 -0.97 9.60
C VAL A 68 -16.69 -0.42 8.19
N ASP A 69 -17.38 0.68 7.89
CA ASP A 69 -17.39 1.32 6.58
C ASP A 69 -16.97 2.78 6.70
N TYR A 70 -15.88 3.11 6.01
CA TYR A 70 -15.37 4.46 5.86
C TYR A 70 -15.81 4.97 4.49
N ASP A 71 -16.66 6.01 4.48
CA ASP A 71 -17.36 6.48 3.30
C ASP A 71 -16.84 7.85 2.87
N GLU A 72 -16.01 7.84 1.82
CA GLU A 72 -15.44 9.04 1.22
C GLU A 72 -16.46 9.74 0.33
N LYS A 73 -16.68 11.03 0.59
CA LYS A 73 -17.54 11.89 -0.22
C LYS A 73 -16.74 12.97 -0.92
N MET A 74 -16.80 13.02 -2.24
CA MET A 74 -16.03 13.96 -3.04
C MET A 74 -16.37 15.43 -2.71
N TYR A 75 -17.59 15.70 -2.22
CA TYR A 75 -17.95 17.04 -1.73
C TYR A 75 -17.12 17.49 -0.52
N ALA A 76 -16.53 16.54 0.24
CA ALA A 76 -15.67 16.86 1.39
C ALA A 76 -14.41 17.67 1.01
N VAL A 77 -14.00 17.59 -0.25
CA VAL A 77 -12.89 18.37 -0.86
C VAL A 77 -13.37 19.25 -2.01
N GLY A 78 -14.68 19.54 -2.09
CA GLY A 78 -15.28 20.42 -3.10
C GLY A 78 -15.25 19.85 -4.53
N LYS A 79 -15.09 18.54 -4.70
CA LYS A 79 -15.06 17.87 -6.01
C LYS A 79 -16.37 17.20 -6.37
N ILE A 80 -16.69 17.13 -7.66
CA ILE A 80 -17.74 16.27 -8.22
C ILE A 80 -17.08 15.01 -8.75
N PRO A 81 -17.60 13.78 -8.48
CA PRO A 81 -17.03 12.55 -8.99
C PRO A 81 -16.79 12.57 -10.50
N GLY A 82 -15.61 12.13 -10.94
CA GLY A 82 -15.18 12.18 -12.35
C GLY A 82 -15.95 11.20 -13.27
N GLY A 83 -16.47 10.11 -12.71
CA GLY A 83 -17.18 9.08 -13.45
C GLY A 83 -18.44 9.57 -14.18
N PHE A 84 -18.95 8.81 -15.13
CA PHE A 84 -20.11 9.18 -15.98
C PHE A 84 -21.36 9.52 -15.15
N LEU A 85 -21.64 8.75 -14.09
CA LEU A 85 -22.84 8.97 -13.23
C LEU A 85 -22.71 10.17 -12.29
N LYS A 86 -21.53 10.79 -12.19
CA LYS A 86 -21.24 11.89 -11.25
C LYS A 86 -21.67 11.60 -9.81
N ARG A 87 -21.50 10.34 -9.40
CA ARG A 87 -21.80 9.81 -8.08
C ARG A 87 -20.69 8.85 -7.65
N GLU A 88 -20.39 8.81 -6.36
CA GLU A 88 -19.49 7.83 -5.76
C GLU A 88 -20.00 6.41 -6.04
N GLY A 89 -19.07 5.53 -6.43
CA GLY A 89 -19.36 4.14 -6.75
C GLY A 89 -18.97 3.20 -5.61
N LYS A 90 -18.12 2.19 -5.94
CA LYS A 90 -17.53 1.31 -4.93
C LYS A 90 -16.53 2.11 -4.08
N PRO A 91 -16.32 1.71 -2.80
CA PRO A 91 -15.28 2.30 -1.98
C PRO A 91 -13.93 2.29 -2.68
N SER A 92 -13.17 3.38 -2.55
CA SER A 92 -11.79 3.46 -3.02
C SER A 92 -10.89 2.45 -2.30
N GLU A 93 -9.73 2.14 -2.86
CA GLU A 93 -8.73 1.31 -2.17
C GLU A 93 -8.40 1.91 -0.79
N LYS A 94 -8.19 3.23 -0.73
CA LYS A 94 -7.95 3.96 0.52
C LYS A 94 -9.09 3.82 1.52
N ALA A 95 -10.34 3.96 1.08
CA ALA A 95 -11.50 3.78 1.96
C ALA A 95 -11.58 2.37 2.55
N VAL A 96 -11.27 1.34 1.74
CA VAL A 96 -11.19 -0.06 2.21
C VAL A 96 -10.07 -0.22 3.24
N LEU A 97 -8.88 0.34 3.00
CA LEU A 97 -7.75 0.27 3.91
C LEU A 97 -8.04 0.99 5.23
N THR A 98 -8.59 2.20 5.17
CA THR A 98 -8.99 2.98 6.36
C THR A 98 -10.05 2.25 7.18
N SER A 99 -11.06 1.65 6.53
CA SER A 99 -12.05 0.79 7.22
C SER A 99 -11.36 -0.33 8.02
N ARG A 100 -10.32 -0.96 7.45
CA ARG A 100 -9.56 -2.03 8.12
C ARG A 100 -8.70 -1.51 9.27
N VAL A 101 -8.09 -0.33 9.12
CA VAL A 101 -7.29 0.32 10.18
C VAL A 101 -8.18 0.63 11.39
N ILE A 102 -9.45 1.00 11.17
CA ILE A 102 -10.41 1.30 12.24
C ILE A 102 -11.03 0.02 12.81
N ASP A 103 -11.34 -0.99 11.99
CA ASP A 103 -11.92 -2.28 12.44
C ASP A 103 -10.97 -3.04 13.40
N ARG A 104 -9.67 -3.09 13.09
CA ARG A 104 -8.69 -3.86 13.86
C ARG A 104 -8.63 -3.52 15.35
N PRO A 105 -8.52 -2.26 15.78
CA PRO A 105 -8.48 -1.93 17.20
C PRO A 105 -9.84 -2.03 17.90
N ILE A 106 -10.93 -1.99 17.16
CA ILE A 106 -12.31 -2.00 17.70
C ILE A 106 -12.81 -3.41 17.94
N ARG A 107 -12.59 -4.30 16.99
CA ARG A 107 -13.11 -5.68 16.99
C ARG A 107 -12.71 -6.52 18.21
N PRO A 108 -11.46 -6.54 18.67
CA PRO A 108 -11.03 -7.34 19.82
C PRO A 108 -11.67 -6.93 21.15
N LEU A 109 -12.22 -5.71 21.23
CA LEU A 109 -12.83 -5.16 22.44
C LEU A 109 -14.33 -5.45 22.56
N PHE A 110 -14.93 -6.09 21.57
CA PHE A 110 -16.29 -6.65 21.72
C PHE A 110 -16.26 -7.94 22.54
N PRO A 111 -17.34 -8.26 23.29
CA PRO A 111 -17.50 -9.57 23.90
C PRO A 111 -17.42 -10.67 22.84
N LYS A 112 -16.65 -11.72 23.11
CA LYS A 112 -16.40 -12.82 22.16
C LYS A 112 -17.64 -13.65 21.83
N ASP A 113 -18.63 -13.59 22.69
CA ASP A 113 -19.91 -14.29 22.61
C ASP A 113 -21.06 -13.45 22.06
N LEU A 114 -20.83 -12.19 21.71
CA LEU A 114 -21.81 -11.31 21.05
C LEU A 114 -22.02 -11.76 19.59
N ARG A 115 -23.28 -11.98 19.22
CA ARG A 115 -23.66 -12.41 17.86
C ARG A 115 -24.61 -11.44 17.14
N ASN A 116 -24.99 -10.32 17.79
CA ASN A 116 -25.76 -9.26 17.14
C ASN A 116 -24.98 -8.64 15.98
N ASP A 117 -25.66 -8.27 14.89
CA ASP A 117 -25.05 -7.45 13.84
C ASP A 117 -24.67 -6.10 14.42
N VAL A 118 -23.45 -5.63 14.14
CA VAL A 118 -22.99 -4.29 14.49
C VAL A 118 -22.45 -3.60 13.25
N SER A 119 -22.90 -2.38 13.01
CA SER A 119 -22.45 -1.54 11.89
C SER A 119 -21.91 -0.23 12.39
N LEU A 120 -20.71 0.11 11.94
CA LEU A 120 -20.08 1.42 12.10
C LEU A 120 -19.97 2.08 10.73
N LEU A 121 -20.68 3.19 10.53
CA LEU A 121 -20.57 4.00 9.33
C LEU A 121 -19.91 5.34 9.66
N LEU A 122 -18.81 5.64 8.96
CA LEU A 122 -17.95 6.79 9.17
C LEU A 122 -17.91 7.61 7.88
N THR A 123 -18.74 8.65 7.82
CA THR A 123 -18.87 9.48 6.61
C THR A 123 -18.01 10.72 6.70
N VAL A 124 -17.11 10.89 5.73
CA VAL A 124 -16.25 12.08 5.62
C VAL A 124 -17.06 13.24 5.05
N MET A 125 -17.23 14.29 5.83
CA MET A 125 -18.07 15.45 5.49
C MET A 125 -17.23 16.66 5.01
N SER A 126 -16.02 16.85 5.55
CA SER A 126 -15.03 17.83 5.10
C SER A 126 -13.63 17.36 5.45
N VAL A 127 -12.61 17.82 4.71
CA VAL A 127 -11.20 17.48 4.93
C VAL A 127 -10.36 18.75 5.03
N ASP A 128 -9.62 18.85 6.12
CA ASP A 128 -8.53 19.78 6.36
C ASP A 128 -7.22 19.01 6.11
N PRO A 129 -6.37 19.43 5.18
CA PRO A 129 -5.12 18.72 4.87
C PRO A 129 -4.20 18.48 6.08
N ASP A 130 -4.25 19.34 7.10
CA ASP A 130 -3.46 19.22 8.31
C ASP A 130 -4.07 18.29 9.37
N CYS A 131 -5.29 17.85 9.19
CA CYS A 131 -6.04 17.06 10.17
C CYS A 131 -6.54 15.76 9.55
N SER A 132 -5.87 14.64 9.85
CA SER A 132 -6.17 13.31 9.28
C SER A 132 -7.65 12.92 9.45
N PRO A 133 -8.38 12.67 8.36
CA PRO A 133 -9.75 12.17 8.43
C PRO A 133 -9.82 10.74 9.00
N GLU A 134 -8.78 9.92 8.82
CA GLU A 134 -8.70 8.54 9.34
C GLU A 134 -8.65 8.54 10.87
N ILE A 135 -7.81 9.39 11.47
CA ILE A 135 -7.71 9.55 12.93
C ILE A 135 -9.00 10.13 13.50
N THR A 136 -9.56 11.14 12.83
CA THR A 136 -10.83 11.75 13.22
C THR A 136 -11.97 10.71 13.19
N ALA A 137 -12.00 9.84 12.17
CA ALA A 137 -12.97 8.75 12.04
C ALA A 137 -12.79 7.68 13.13
N MET A 138 -11.55 7.33 13.47
CA MET A 138 -11.24 6.37 14.55
C MET A 138 -11.71 6.89 15.90
N ILE A 139 -11.47 8.16 16.22
CA ILE A 139 -11.97 8.80 17.43
C ILE A 139 -13.50 8.82 17.42
N GLY A 140 -14.11 9.17 16.29
CA GLY A 140 -15.56 9.18 16.11
C GLY A 140 -16.20 7.82 16.35
N ALA A 141 -15.62 6.75 15.79
CA ALA A 141 -16.06 5.37 15.97
C ALA A 141 -16.00 4.95 17.45
N SER A 142 -14.88 5.26 18.11
CA SER A 142 -14.68 4.96 19.53
C SER A 142 -15.70 5.67 20.41
N VAL A 143 -15.93 6.96 20.19
CA VAL A 143 -16.89 7.74 20.99
C VAL A 143 -18.33 7.27 20.71
N ALA A 144 -18.72 7.06 19.44
CA ALA A 144 -20.04 6.60 19.07
C ALA A 144 -20.40 5.26 19.74
N LEU A 145 -19.47 4.30 19.75
CA LEU A 145 -19.64 3.01 20.45
C LEU A 145 -19.70 3.20 21.97
N SER A 146 -18.81 4.03 22.54
CA SER A 146 -18.71 4.20 23.98
C SER A 146 -19.96 4.83 24.58
N ILE A 147 -20.56 5.84 23.91
CA ILE A 147 -21.78 6.49 24.39
C ILE A 147 -23.06 5.72 24.05
N SER A 148 -22.98 4.72 23.15
CA SER A 148 -24.12 3.87 22.75
C SER A 148 -24.47 2.85 23.84
N ASP A 149 -25.59 2.16 23.66
CA ASP A 149 -25.97 1.00 24.46
C ASP A 149 -25.38 -0.32 23.95
N ILE A 150 -24.55 -0.29 22.90
CA ILE A 150 -23.88 -1.49 22.33
C ILE A 150 -22.82 -2.00 23.31
N PRO A 151 -22.79 -3.30 23.66
CA PRO A 151 -21.75 -3.88 24.51
C PRO A 151 -20.38 -3.80 23.82
N TRP A 152 -19.49 -2.99 24.38
CA TRP A 152 -18.14 -2.78 23.88
C TRP A 152 -17.21 -2.27 25.00
N ASN A 153 -15.98 -2.81 25.08
CA ASN A 153 -15.04 -2.60 26.20
C ASN A 153 -13.98 -1.49 25.89
N GLY A 154 -14.36 -0.49 25.11
CA GLY A 154 -13.56 0.73 24.94
C GLY A 154 -13.74 1.73 26.08
N PRO A 155 -13.27 2.99 25.89
CA PRO A 155 -12.84 3.59 24.63
C PRO A 155 -11.41 3.28 24.21
N ILE A 156 -11.13 3.56 22.93
CA ILE A 156 -9.78 3.66 22.38
C ILE A 156 -9.55 5.06 21.83
N GLY A 157 -8.28 5.47 21.76
CA GLY A 157 -7.85 6.63 21.01
C GLY A 157 -6.95 6.24 19.86
N GLY A 158 -6.73 7.15 18.93
CA GLY A 158 -5.81 6.99 17.82
C GLY A 158 -5.04 8.26 17.52
N VAL A 159 -3.79 8.12 17.10
CA VAL A 159 -2.94 9.21 16.61
C VAL A 159 -2.17 8.77 15.37
N PHE A 160 -1.85 9.74 14.53
CA PHE A 160 -0.89 9.60 13.46
C PHE A 160 0.46 10.17 13.92
N MET A 161 1.54 9.45 13.69
CA MET A 161 2.89 9.85 14.09
C MET A 161 3.76 10.02 12.87
N GLY A 162 4.53 11.09 12.84
CA GLY A 162 5.63 11.33 11.92
C GLY A 162 6.97 11.33 12.63
N LEU A 163 8.06 11.16 11.87
CA LEU A 163 9.44 11.36 12.30
C LEU A 163 10.08 12.40 11.38
N VAL A 164 10.24 13.62 11.89
CA VAL A 164 10.76 14.77 11.16
C VAL A 164 12.07 15.22 11.81
N ASP A 165 13.17 15.25 11.06
CA ASP A 165 14.51 15.55 11.56
C ASP A 165 14.88 14.75 12.84
N GLY A 166 14.51 13.46 12.86
CA GLY A 166 14.77 12.55 13.98
C GLY A 166 13.91 12.81 15.23
N LYS A 167 12.83 13.60 15.12
CA LYS A 167 11.91 13.87 16.23
C LYS A 167 10.51 13.35 15.94
N CYS A 168 9.92 12.70 16.93
CA CYS A 168 8.53 12.28 16.89
C CYS A 168 7.58 13.49 16.86
N VAL A 169 6.67 13.52 15.90
CA VAL A 169 5.64 14.55 15.76
C VAL A 169 4.26 13.89 15.77
N VAL A 170 3.42 14.31 16.72
CA VAL A 170 2.02 13.84 16.82
C VAL A 170 1.15 14.59 15.83
N ASN A 171 0.38 13.87 15.04
CA ASN A 171 -0.52 14.40 14.01
C ASN A 171 0.17 15.47 13.13
N PRO A 172 1.25 15.10 12.39
CA PRO A 172 2.02 16.06 11.59
C PRO A 172 1.14 16.74 10.55
N THR A 173 1.44 18.03 10.27
CA THR A 173 0.81 18.80 9.19
C THR A 173 1.11 18.18 7.82
N ALA A 174 0.39 18.61 6.78
CA ALA A 174 0.63 18.18 5.41
C ALA A 174 2.09 18.40 4.98
N GLU A 175 2.66 19.56 5.30
CA GLU A 175 4.07 19.87 4.98
C GLU A 175 5.06 18.99 5.78
N GLN A 176 4.78 18.72 7.04
CA GLN A 176 5.61 17.83 7.85
C GLN A 176 5.57 16.38 7.35
N ARG A 177 4.40 15.91 6.85
CA ARG A 177 4.28 14.56 6.26
C ARG A 177 5.15 14.39 5.00
N LYS A 178 5.29 15.41 4.16
CA LYS A 178 6.14 15.34 2.94
C LYS A 178 7.60 15.01 3.25
N VAL A 179 8.12 15.51 4.37
CA VAL A 179 9.52 15.33 4.78
C VAL A 179 9.71 14.24 5.83
N SER A 180 8.63 13.70 6.37
CA SER A 180 8.67 12.63 7.37
C SER A 180 9.27 11.34 6.81
N THR A 181 10.05 10.64 7.64
CA THR A 181 10.55 9.30 7.36
C THR A 181 9.66 8.19 7.94
N LEU A 182 8.59 8.58 8.65
CA LEU A 182 7.66 7.66 9.30
C LEU A 182 6.22 8.10 9.08
N GLU A 183 5.38 7.16 8.71
CA GLU A 183 3.93 7.26 8.68
C GLU A 183 3.37 6.16 9.58
N LEU A 184 3.07 6.48 10.85
CA LEU A 184 2.68 5.50 11.84
C LEU A 184 1.31 5.85 12.41
N THR A 185 0.36 4.94 12.31
CA THR A 185 -0.92 5.00 13.01
C THR A 185 -0.88 4.07 14.22
N VAL A 186 -1.16 4.63 15.39
CA VAL A 186 -1.28 3.88 16.63
C VAL A 186 -2.68 4.05 17.19
N ALA A 187 -3.32 2.95 17.57
CA ALA A 187 -4.50 2.98 18.41
C ALA A 187 -4.21 2.27 19.74
N ALA A 188 -4.73 2.82 20.82
CA ALA A 188 -4.49 2.31 22.17
C ALA A 188 -5.70 2.53 23.08
N SER A 189 -5.83 1.66 24.09
CA SER A 189 -6.58 1.91 25.31
C SER A 189 -5.71 2.69 26.31
N GLU A 190 -6.26 3.02 27.46
CA GLU A 190 -5.47 3.64 28.52
C GLU A 190 -4.25 2.79 28.94
N LYS A 191 -4.37 1.48 28.91
CA LYS A 191 -3.36 0.55 29.45
C LYS A 191 -2.48 -0.09 28.38
N LYS A 192 -2.97 -0.30 27.16
CA LYS A 192 -2.35 -1.17 26.17
C LYS A 192 -2.46 -0.60 24.76
N VAL A 193 -1.45 -0.85 23.92
CA VAL A 193 -1.50 -0.58 22.49
C VAL A 193 -2.31 -1.68 21.81
N VAL A 194 -3.34 -1.30 21.04
CA VAL A 194 -4.28 -2.23 20.41
C VAL A 194 -4.12 -2.35 18.90
N MET A 195 -3.45 -1.40 18.26
CA MET A 195 -3.15 -1.46 16.82
C MET A 195 -1.93 -0.62 16.48
N ILE A 196 -1.09 -1.16 15.60
CA ILE A 196 0.07 -0.49 14.99
C ILE A 196 0.00 -0.74 13.48
N GLU A 197 0.07 0.32 12.70
CA GLU A 197 0.26 0.25 11.25
C GLU A 197 1.24 1.33 10.81
N ALA A 198 2.32 0.94 10.13
CA ALA A 198 3.36 1.86 9.72
C ALA A 198 3.82 1.65 8.27
N GLY A 199 4.17 2.77 7.63
CA GLY A 199 5.09 2.87 6.50
C GLY A 199 6.30 3.68 6.94
N ALA A 200 7.51 3.26 6.58
CA ALA A 200 8.72 3.91 7.05
C ALA A 200 9.85 3.86 6.03
N LYS A 201 10.70 4.88 6.03
CA LYS A 201 11.89 4.97 5.16
C LYS A 201 13.11 4.42 5.91
N GLU A 202 13.11 3.10 6.15
CA GLU A 202 14.19 2.39 6.87
C GLU A 202 14.44 2.96 8.28
N VAL A 203 13.37 3.13 9.07
CA VAL A 203 13.43 3.63 10.45
C VAL A 203 13.95 2.51 11.38
N SER A 204 14.79 2.88 12.35
CA SER A 204 15.34 1.94 13.33
C SER A 204 14.25 1.33 14.24
N ASP A 205 14.52 0.16 14.82
CA ASP A 205 13.60 -0.48 15.77
C ASP A 205 13.42 0.39 17.02
N GLU A 206 14.46 1.10 17.45
CA GLU A 206 14.47 2.01 18.59
C GLU A 206 13.57 3.23 18.34
N ASP A 207 13.74 3.92 17.19
CA ASP A 207 12.92 5.08 16.83
C ASP A 207 11.46 4.69 16.64
N MET A 208 11.22 3.52 16.04
CA MET A 208 9.86 2.97 15.88
C MET A 208 9.20 2.71 17.22
N PHE A 209 9.92 2.08 18.14
CA PHE A 209 9.42 1.82 19.49
C PHE A 209 9.16 3.12 20.26
N GLU A 210 10.06 4.10 20.19
CA GLU A 210 9.87 5.42 20.80
C GLU A 210 8.62 6.10 20.25
N ALA A 211 8.44 6.11 18.93
CA ALA A 211 7.26 6.71 18.29
C ALA A 211 5.95 6.06 18.77
N ILE A 212 5.92 4.73 18.93
CA ILE A 212 4.76 4.00 19.46
C ILE A 212 4.48 4.42 20.92
N MET A 213 5.51 4.56 21.74
CA MET A 213 5.34 4.96 23.15
C MET A 213 4.88 6.41 23.30
N VAL A 214 5.44 7.34 22.51
CA VAL A 214 4.99 8.73 22.46
C VAL A 214 3.51 8.81 22.02
N ALA A 215 3.13 8.03 21.01
CA ALA A 215 1.74 7.91 20.58
C ALA A 215 0.81 7.45 21.71
N HIS A 216 1.21 6.42 22.47
CA HIS A 216 0.40 5.90 23.56
C HIS A 216 0.21 6.94 24.68
N GLU A 217 1.25 7.69 25.05
CA GLU A 217 1.13 8.75 26.04
C GLU A 217 0.16 9.87 25.59
N GLU A 218 0.16 10.24 24.31
CA GLU A 218 -0.79 11.22 23.80
C GLU A 218 -2.23 10.68 23.76
N ILE A 219 -2.40 9.42 23.40
CA ILE A 219 -3.71 8.75 23.45
C ILE A 219 -4.28 8.70 24.86
N LYS A 220 -3.46 8.45 25.89
CA LYS A 220 -3.94 8.47 27.29
C LYS A 220 -4.57 9.81 27.67
N LYS A 221 -3.98 10.93 27.23
CA LYS A 221 -4.54 12.28 27.47
C LYS A 221 -5.89 12.46 26.78
N LEU A 222 -5.98 12.02 25.51
CA LEU A 222 -7.24 12.03 24.75
C LEU A 222 -8.31 11.19 25.44
N LEU A 223 -7.96 10.04 25.98
CA LEU A 223 -8.91 9.13 26.62
C LEU A 223 -9.46 9.69 27.95
N VAL A 224 -8.72 10.53 28.67
CA VAL A 224 -9.27 11.26 29.82
C VAL A 224 -10.46 12.13 29.39
N PHE A 225 -10.32 12.84 28.28
CA PHE A 225 -11.40 13.66 27.71
C PHE A 225 -12.59 12.82 27.25
N VAL A 226 -12.33 11.72 26.50
CA VAL A 226 -13.38 10.82 26.01
C VAL A 226 -14.13 10.15 27.16
N ASN A 227 -13.44 9.68 28.19
CA ASN A 227 -14.04 9.08 29.37
C ASN A 227 -14.96 10.08 30.13
N GLY A 228 -14.60 11.38 30.14
CA GLY A 228 -15.46 12.44 30.67
C GLY A 228 -16.80 12.52 29.93
N ILE A 229 -16.78 12.45 28.60
CA ILE A 229 -18.00 12.42 27.78
C ILE A 229 -18.83 11.17 28.07
N VAL A 230 -18.20 10.00 28.10
CA VAL A 230 -18.88 8.71 28.37
C VAL A 230 -19.51 8.70 29.75
N ALA A 231 -18.85 9.25 30.78
CA ALA A 231 -19.40 9.35 32.13
C ALA A 231 -20.67 10.25 32.21
N GLU A 232 -20.73 11.29 31.35
CA GLU A 232 -21.88 12.23 31.35
C GLU A 232 -23.07 11.71 30.55
N ILE A 233 -22.84 11.10 29.37
CA ILE A 233 -23.89 10.78 28.39
C ILE A 233 -23.96 9.32 27.96
N GLY A 234 -23.07 8.47 28.46
CA GLY A 234 -23.04 7.06 28.09
C GLY A 234 -24.32 6.34 28.48
N LYS A 235 -24.84 5.50 27.58
CA LYS A 235 -26.02 4.68 27.84
C LYS A 235 -25.63 3.36 28.51
N PRO A 236 -26.51 2.80 29.38
CA PRO A 236 -26.34 1.42 29.84
C PRO A 236 -26.29 0.44 28.67
N LYS A 237 -25.38 -0.53 28.72
CA LYS A 237 -25.23 -1.51 27.67
C LYS A 237 -26.40 -2.50 27.67
N PHE A 238 -26.93 -2.84 26.48
CA PHE A 238 -28.02 -3.79 26.38
C PHE A 238 -27.59 -5.21 26.74
N ALA A 239 -28.50 -6.00 27.29
CA ALA A 239 -28.30 -7.42 27.54
C ALA A 239 -28.49 -8.19 26.22
N TYR A 240 -27.63 -9.14 25.93
CA TYR A 240 -27.69 -9.99 24.74
C TYR A 240 -27.65 -11.49 25.12
N THR A 241 -28.08 -12.32 24.19
CA THR A 241 -27.96 -13.76 24.34
C THR A 241 -26.52 -14.19 24.05
N SER A 242 -25.86 -14.81 25.02
CA SER A 242 -24.51 -15.36 24.86
C SER A 242 -24.48 -16.44 23.79
N GLY A 243 -23.52 -16.34 22.86
CA GLY A 243 -23.21 -17.37 21.86
C GLY A 243 -22.19 -18.39 22.35
N GLU A 244 -21.89 -18.46 23.64
CA GLU A 244 -20.95 -19.48 24.15
C GLU A 244 -21.55 -20.90 24.12
N LEU A 245 -20.67 -21.86 23.80
CA LEU A 245 -21.02 -23.26 23.88
C LEU A 245 -21.24 -23.69 25.35
N ASP A 246 -22.15 -24.63 25.55
CA ASP A 246 -22.34 -25.25 26.86
C ASP A 246 -21.06 -25.89 27.37
N HIS A 247 -20.64 -25.54 28.58
CA HIS A 247 -19.37 -26.00 29.16
C HIS A 247 -19.34 -27.50 29.45
N ASP A 248 -20.43 -28.06 29.96
CA ASP A 248 -20.50 -29.49 30.30
C ASP A 248 -20.46 -30.34 29.03
N MET A 249 -21.17 -29.90 27.99
CA MET A 249 -21.09 -30.52 26.67
C MET A 249 -19.67 -30.42 26.10
N PHE A 250 -19.04 -29.24 26.12
CA PHE A 250 -17.69 -29.06 25.62
C PHE A 250 -16.69 -29.99 26.31
N ASP A 251 -16.70 -30.04 27.63
CA ASP A 251 -15.77 -30.87 28.41
C ASP A 251 -15.99 -32.36 28.15
N THR A 252 -17.26 -32.80 27.99
CA THR A 252 -17.61 -34.20 27.66
C THR A 252 -17.05 -34.58 26.27
N VAL A 253 -17.28 -33.76 25.24
CA VAL A 253 -16.78 -34.01 23.88
C VAL A 253 -15.26 -33.90 23.83
N PHE A 254 -14.69 -32.94 24.53
CA PHE A 254 -13.23 -32.75 24.60
C PHE A 254 -12.55 -34.00 25.17
N ALA A 255 -13.03 -34.53 26.30
CA ALA A 255 -12.48 -35.73 26.93
C ALA A 255 -12.54 -36.96 25.99
N HIS A 256 -13.58 -37.06 25.15
CA HIS A 256 -13.74 -38.14 24.19
C HIS A 256 -12.71 -38.08 23.06
N CYS A 257 -12.46 -36.87 22.48
CA CYS A 257 -11.66 -36.74 21.26
C CYS A 257 -10.25 -36.17 21.47
N GLU A 258 -9.86 -35.69 22.66
CA GLU A 258 -8.59 -34.98 22.91
C GLU A 258 -7.38 -35.68 22.30
N LYS A 259 -7.21 -36.98 22.61
CA LYS A 259 -6.05 -37.76 22.14
C LYS A 259 -6.01 -37.86 20.61
N ALA A 260 -7.13 -38.15 19.96
CA ALA A 260 -7.21 -38.27 18.51
C ALA A 260 -6.95 -36.96 17.83
N VAL A 261 -7.48 -35.84 18.37
CA VAL A 261 -7.22 -34.47 17.84
C VAL A 261 -5.76 -34.10 18.02
N MET A 262 -5.13 -34.40 19.16
CA MET A 262 -3.69 -34.18 19.37
C MET A 262 -2.83 -34.90 18.32
N GLU A 263 -3.13 -36.20 18.06
CA GLU A 263 -2.43 -36.99 17.06
C GLU A 263 -2.66 -36.47 15.60
N ALA A 264 -3.83 -35.91 15.34
CA ALA A 264 -4.15 -35.30 14.05
C ALA A 264 -3.43 -33.95 13.82
N LEU A 265 -3.28 -33.15 14.89
CA LEU A 265 -2.64 -31.82 14.83
C LEU A 265 -1.11 -31.89 14.78
N ASP A 266 -0.49 -33.01 15.23
CA ASP A 266 0.96 -33.17 15.27
C ASP A 266 1.53 -33.49 13.87
N THR A 267 1.58 -32.49 13.02
CA THR A 267 2.10 -32.56 11.64
C THR A 267 2.36 -31.19 11.08
N ASP A 268 3.38 -31.06 10.20
CA ASP A 268 3.69 -29.87 9.43
C ASP A 268 2.85 -29.76 8.14
N ASP A 269 2.19 -30.87 7.73
CA ASP A 269 1.38 -30.92 6.51
C ASP A 269 -0.11 -30.68 6.80
N LYS A 270 -0.62 -29.57 6.29
CA LYS A 270 -2.04 -29.19 6.39
C LYS A 270 -2.97 -30.27 5.82
N ASN A 271 -2.63 -30.89 4.67
CA ASN A 271 -3.51 -31.88 4.04
C ASN A 271 -3.59 -33.15 4.86
N VAL A 272 -2.47 -33.58 5.44
CA VAL A 272 -2.41 -34.75 6.36
C VAL A 272 -3.25 -34.48 7.59
N ARG A 273 -3.15 -33.30 8.17
CA ARG A 273 -3.95 -32.89 9.32
C ARG A 273 -5.45 -32.90 9.00
N ASP A 274 -5.84 -32.23 7.91
CA ASP A 274 -7.26 -32.09 7.54
C ASP A 274 -7.88 -33.47 7.23
N ALA A 275 -7.11 -34.37 6.58
CA ALA A 275 -7.53 -35.76 6.35
C ALA A 275 -7.70 -36.58 7.63
N LYS A 276 -6.87 -36.37 8.67
CA LYS A 276 -6.99 -37.02 9.96
C LYS A 276 -8.13 -36.45 10.81
N MET A 277 -8.46 -35.18 10.65
CA MET A 277 -9.53 -34.51 11.39
C MET A 277 -10.93 -34.96 10.94
N GLN A 278 -11.15 -35.29 9.68
CA GLN A 278 -12.48 -35.64 9.18
C GLN A 278 -13.10 -36.86 9.87
N PRO A 279 -12.40 -38.00 10.03
CA PRO A 279 -12.95 -39.16 10.78
C PRO A 279 -13.27 -38.84 12.25
N ILE A 280 -12.50 -37.91 12.88
CA ILE A 280 -12.76 -37.52 14.27
C ILE A 280 -14.05 -36.68 14.35
N MET A 281 -14.27 -35.79 13.38
CA MET A 281 -15.51 -35.01 13.31
C MET A 281 -16.73 -35.89 13.07
N ASP A 282 -16.60 -36.91 12.22
CA ASP A 282 -17.68 -37.89 11.95
C ASP A 282 -17.99 -38.75 13.21
N ASP A 283 -16.97 -39.17 13.96
CA ASP A 283 -17.10 -39.89 15.22
C ASP A 283 -17.80 -39.06 16.32
N ILE A 284 -17.43 -37.77 16.45
CA ILE A 284 -18.10 -36.86 17.40
C ILE A 284 -19.59 -36.77 17.10
N VAL A 285 -19.96 -36.60 15.83
CA VAL A 285 -21.36 -36.53 15.43
C VAL A 285 -22.07 -37.85 15.72
N ALA A 286 -21.50 -38.99 15.31
CA ALA A 286 -22.10 -40.31 15.53
C ALA A 286 -22.30 -40.65 17.01
N THR A 287 -21.37 -40.24 17.88
CA THR A 287 -21.40 -40.52 19.31
C THR A 287 -22.39 -39.63 20.08
N PHE A 288 -22.49 -38.35 19.69
CA PHE A 288 -23.17 -37.36 20.52
C PHE A 288 -24.48 -36.81 19.95
N GLU A 289 -24.87 -37.15 18.71
CA GLU A 289 -26.08 -36.60 18.07
C GLU A 289 -27.37 -36.91 18.84
N GLU A 290 -27.46 -38.07 19.49
CA GLU A 290 -28.63 -38.43 20.32
C GLU A 290 -28.70 -37.62 21.62
N THR A 291 -27.53 -37.31 22.21
CA THR A 291 -27.43 -36.55 23.47
C THR A 291 -27.51 -35.05 23.25
N TYR A 292 -26.91 -34.56 22.18
CA TYR A 292 -26.85 -33.14 21.78
C TYR A 292 -27.35 -32.96 20.34
N PRO A 293 -28.65 -32.78 20.14
CA PRO A 293 -29.25 -32.73 18.78
C PRO A 293 -28.66 -31.64 17.85
N ASP A 294 -28.15 -30.55 18.41
CA ASP A 294 -27.57 -29.43 17.69
C ASP A 294 -26.08 -29.60 17.34
N ILE A 295 -25.46 -30.74 17.71
CA ILE A 295 -24.03 -30.99 17.59
C ILE A 295 -23.50 -30.74 16.15
N LYS A 296 -24.28 -31.13 15.14
CA LYS A 296 -23.92 -30.91 13.73
C LYS A 296 -23.79 -29.41 13.36
N THR A 297 -24.69 -28.60 13.92
CA THR A 297 -24.71 -27.16 13.66
C THR A 297 -23.54 -26.44 14.34
N ILE A 298 -23.21 -26.85 15.57
CA ILE A 298 -22.15 -26.23 16.37
C ILE A 298 -20.78 -26.87 16.17
N LEU A 299 -20.69 -27.96 15.40
CA LEU A 299 -19.44 -28.72 15.19
C LEU A 299 -18.24 -27.85 14.74
N PRO A 300 -18.38 -26.93 13.81
CA PRO A 300 -17.25 -26.08 13.41
C PRO A 300 -16.68 -25.27 14.59
N GLU A 301 -17.54 -24.63 15.38
CA GLU A 301 -17.13 -23.87 16.57
C GLU A 301 -16.54 -24.76 17.65
N LEU A 302 -17.13 -25.92 17.87
CA LEU A 302 -16.66 -26.92 18.84
C LEU A 302 -15.25 -27.39 18.50
N ILE A 303 -15.00 -27.78 17.24
CA ILE A 303 -13.68 -28.20 16.76
C ILE A 303 -12.67 -27.05 16.87
N TYR A 304 -13.07 -25.83 16.52
CA TYR A 304 -12.21 -24.65 16.69
C TYR A 304 -11.77 -24.49 18.16
N LYS A 305 -12.69 -24.57 19.11
CA LYS A 305 -12.37 -24.43 20.55
C LYS A 305 -11.51 -25.58 21.07
N ILE A 306 -11.77 -26.83 20.63
CA ILE A 306 -10.97 -28.01 20.98
C ILE A 306 -9.52 -27.86 20.49
N GLN A 307 -9.34 -27.55 19.22
CA GLN A 307 -8.02 -27.35 18.63
C GLN A 307 -7.29 -26.18 19.30
N LYS A 308 -7.99 -25.07 19.55
CA LYS A 308 -7.45 -23.92 20.26
C LYS A 308 -6.94 -24.30 21.66
N LYS A 309 -7.69 -25.05 22.43
CA LYS A 309 -7.30 -25.51 23.79
C LYS A 309 -6.01 -26.34 23.73
N ILE A 310 -5.90 -27.27 22.77
CA ILE A 310 -4.73 -28.12 22.57
C ILE A 310 -3.51 -27.33 22.13
N VAL A 311 -3.64 -26.53 21.05
CA VAL A 311 -2.51 -25.77 20.49
C VAL A 311 -1.99 -24.75 21.49
N ARG A 312 -2.87 -24.04 22.20
CA ARG A 312 -2.45 -23.07 23.24
C ARG A 312 -1.69 -23.77 24.37
N ARG A 313 -2.13 -24.97 24.81
CA ARG A 313 -1.40 -25.77 25.80
C ARG A 313 0.01 -26.12 25.29
N TRP A 314 0.13 -26.60 24.06
CA TRP A 314 1.43 -26.91 23.45
C TRP A 314 2.36 -25.70 23.44
N LEU A 315 1.87 -24.57 23.01
CA LEU A 315 2.68 -23.34 22.91
C LEU A 315 3.08 -22.79 24.29
N LEU A 316 2.13 -22.76 25.25
CA LEU A 316 2.37 -22.14 26.55
C LEU A 316 3.12 -23.07 27.54
N VAL A 317 2.72 -24.35 27.61
CA VAL A 317 3.20 -25.29 28.62
C VAL A 317 4.32 -26.16 28.07
N ASP A 318 4.04 -26.84 26.94
CA ASP A 318 4.96 -27.85 26.39
C ASP A 318 6.08 -27.18 25.55
N LYS A 319 5.98 -25.90 25.27
CA LYS A 319 6.90 -25.12 24.39
C LYS A 319 7.11 -25.81 23.04
N LYS A 320 6.06 -26.46 22.55
CA LYS A 320 6.03 -27.21 21.29
C LYS A 320 5.16 -26.49 20.29
N ARG A 321 5.70 -26.27 19.10
CA ARG A 321 4.93 -25.79 17.94
C ARG A 321 4.30 -26.96 17.19
N VAL A 322 3.21 -26.69 16.47
CA VAL A 322 2.43 -27.74 15.76
C VAL A 322 3.24 -28.48 14.69
N ASP A 323 4.27 -27.85 14.13
CA ASP A 323 5.18 -28.42 13.13
C ASP A 323 6.53 -28.87 13.74
N GLY A 324 6.66 -28.89 15.05
CA GLY A 324 7.84 -29.35 15.77
C GLY A 324 9.00 -28.35 15.87
N ARG A 325 8.89 -27.15 15.29
CA ARG A 325 9.91 -26.10 15.41
C ARG A 325 10.01 -25.54 16.84
N ARG A 326 11.15 -24.92 17.12
CA ARG A 326 11.33 -24.06 18.31
C ARG A 326 10.63 -22.70 18.09
N MET A 327 10.46 -21.92 19.14
CA MET A 327 9.84 -20.60 19.09
C MET A 327 10.60 -19.58 18.24
N ASP A 328 11.91 -19.74 18.15
CA ASP A 328 12.86 -18.88 17.41
C ASP A 328 13.22 -19.41 16.01
N GLU A 329 12.52 -20.40 15.50
CA GLU A 329 12.86 -21.09 14.24
C GLU A 329 11.91 -20.75 13.11
N ILE A 330 12.48 -20.38 11.95
CA ILE A 330 11.76 -20.10 10.71
C ILE A 330 11.53 -21.42 9.94
N ARG A 331 10.38 -21.56 9.27
CA ARG A 331 10.09 -22.69 8.36
C ARG A 331 11.13 -22.81 7.27
N PRO A 332 11.32 -24.00 6.66
CA PRO A 332 12.20 -24.17 5.50
C PRO A 332 11.90 -23.16 4.40
N LEU A 333 12.96 -22.54 3.89
CA LEU A 333 12.89 -21.44 2.92
C LEU A 333 13.44 -21.86 1.56
N ALA A 334 12.83 -21.36 0.47
CA ALA A 334 13.37 -21.42 -0.87
C ALA A 334 12.98 -20.17 -1.67
N ALA A 335 13.83 -19.79 -2.62
CA ALA A 335 13.58 -18.67 -3.53
C ALA A 335 14.13 -18.96 -4.92
N GLU A 336 13.37 -18.57 -5.94
CA GLU A 336 13.74 -18.71 -7.34
C GLU A 336 13.35 -17.45 -8.11
N VAL A 337 14.11 -17.10 -9.16
CA VAL A 337 13.83 -15.97 -10.05
C VAL A 337 13.80 -16.42 -11.52
N GLY A 338 13.12 -15.65 -12.37
CA GLY A 338 13.10 -15.90 -13.81
C GLY A 338 12.29 -17.13 -14.24
N LEU A 339 11.26 -17.54 -13.44
CA LEU A 339 10.47 -18.73 -13.72
C LEU A 339 9.56 -18.61 -14.94
N ILE A 340 8.99 -17.42 -15.16
CA ILE A 340 7.97 -17.23 -16.17
C ILE A 340 8.57 -16.57 -17.41
N PRO A 341 8.56 -17.27 -18.57
CA PRO A 341 9.02 -16.68 -19.82
C PRO A 341 8.18 -15.47 -20.24
N ARG A 342 8.78 -14.48 -20.90
CA ARG A 342 8.17 -13.29 -21.50
C ARG A 342 7.63 -12.24 -20.53
N VAL A 343 7.60 -12.47 -19.22
CA VAL A 343 7.35 -11.41 -18.24
C VAL A 343 8.60 -10.55 -18.04
N HIS A 344 8.47 -9.41 -17.38
CA HIS A 344 9.61 -8.51 -17.21
C HIS A 344 10.49 -8.89 -16.04
N GLY A 345 9.94 -9.58 -15.03
CA GLY A 345 10.65 -10.22 -13.93
C GLY A 345 9.68 -11.10 -13.15
N SER A 346 10.20 -12.12 -12.47
CA SER A 346 9.42 -13.01 -11.63
C SER A 346 10.23 -13.55 -10.46
N GLY A 347 9.58 -13.69 -9.30
CA GLY A 347 10.15 -14.26 -8.10
C GLY A 347 9.19 -15.21 -7.41
N LEU A 348 9.61 -16.43 -7.16
CA LEU A 348 8.91 -17.40 -6.33
C LEU A 348 9.57 -17.44 -4.97
N PHE A 349 8.80 -17.14 -3.93
CA PHE A 349 9.23 -17.28 -2.55
C PHE A 349 8.43 -18.37 -1.86
N THR A 350 9.12 -19.29 -1.21
CA THR A 350 8.53 -20.42 -0.47
C THR A 350 8.97 -20.40 0.98
N ARG A 351 8.04 -20.59 1.89
CA ARG A 351 8.27 -20.72 3.32
C ARG A 351 7.37 -21.81 3.90
N GLY A 352 7.93 -23.00 4.12
CA GLY A 352 7.15 -24.21 4.40
C GLY A 352 6.15 -24.46 3.27
N GLN A 353 4.86 -24.61 3.61
CA GLN A 353 3.79 -24.78 2.63
C GLN A 353 3.26 -23.45 2.05
N THR A 354 3.76 -22.30 2.49
CA THR A 354 3.35 -21.01 1.92
C THR A 354 4.22 -20.67 0.73
N GLN A 355 3.61 -20.42 -0.44
CA GLN A 355 4.29 -20.05 -1.67
C GLN A 355 3.61 -18.83 -2.32
N VAL A 356 4.41 -17.85 -2.73
CA VAL A 356 3.96 -16.67 -3.45
C VAL A 356 4.83 -16.48 -4.69
N LEU A 357 4.18 -16.45 -5.86
CA LEU A 357 4.78 -16.09 -7.13
C LEU A 357 4.47 -14.64 -7.45
N THR A 358 5.46 -13.79 -7.44
CA THR A 358 5.31 -12.37 -7.81
C THR A 358 5.85 -12.12 -9.21
N ILE A 359 5.08 -11.37 -10.01
CA ILE A 359 5.41 -11.01 -11.38
C ILE A 359 5.52 -9.50 -11.49
N ALA A 360 6.63 -9.03 -12.08
CA ALA A 360 6.88 -7.62 -12.35
C ALA A 360 6.57 -7.27 -13.81
N THR A 361 5.89 -6.15 -14.00
CA THR A 361 5.65 -5.52 -15.30
C THR A 361 6.11 -4.07 -15.24
N LEU A 362 6.95 -3.68 -16.20
CA LEU A 362 7.43 -2.31 -16.38
C LEU A 362 6.66 -1.66 -17.53
N GLY A 363 6.10 -0.51 -17.31
CA GLY A 363 5.37 0.29 -18.29
C GLY A 363 5.96 1.68 -18.43
N THR A 364 5.36 2.48 -19.28
CA THR A 364 5.67 3.92 -19.42
C THR A 364 5.03 4.72 -18.29
N LEU A 365 5.45 5.95 -18.05
CA LEU A 365 4.85 6.81 -17.04
C LEU A 365 3.36 7.08 -17.29
N SER A 366 2.92 7.10 -18.56
CA SER A 366 1.50 7.19 -18.93
C SER A 366 0.66 5.97 -18.52
N ASP A 367 1.30 4.84 -18.15
CA ASP A 367 0.64 3.65 -17.61
C ASP A 367 0.45 3.74 -16.08
N ALA A 368 0.87 4.82 -15.41
CA ALA A 368 0.65 5.05 -13.99
C ALA A 368 -0.84 5.04 -13.65
N GLN A 369 -1.18 4.52 -12.48
CA GLN A 369 -2.57 4.46 -12.01
C GLN A 369 -3.06 5.88 -11.71
N ARG A 370 -4.21 6.26 -12.26
CA ARG A 370 -4.92 7.48 -11.86
C ARG A 370 -5.70 7.24 -10.59
N LEU A 371 -5.57 8.14 -9.63
CA LEU A 371 -6.28 8.11 -8.36
C LEU A 371 -7.42 9.14 -8.40
N GLU A 372 -8.58 8.74 -7.90
CA GLU A 372 -9.71 9.63 -7.66
C GLU A 372 -10.12 9.46 -6.19
N GLY A 373 -9.89 10.49 -5.38
CA GLY A 373 -10.13 10.41 -3.95
C GLY A 373 -10.06 11.78 -3.28
N LEU A 374 -9.94 11.76 -1.95
CA LEU A 374 -9.90 12.97 -1.12
C LEU A 374 -8.48 13.57 -1.04
N ASP A 375 -7.47 12.84 -1.46
CA ASP A 375 -6.07 13.28 -1.44
C ASP A 375 -5.74 14.23 -2.60
N GLU A 376 -4.60 14.91 -2.47
CA GLU A 376 -4.05 15.76 -3.53
C GLU A 376 -3.36 14.96 -4.63
N GLU A 377 -2.84 13.77 -4.31
CA GLU A 377 -2.23 12.87 -5.28
C GLU A 377 -3.26 12.32 -6.26
N ASP A 378 -3.00 12.46 -7.54
CA ASP A 378 -3.87 12.03 -8.63
C ASP A 378 -3.28 10.84 -9.43
N THR A 379 -2.02 10.48 -9.20
CA THR A 379 -1.33 9.38 -9.87
C THR A 379 -0.47 8.55 -8.92
N LYS A 380 -0.33 7.27 -9.24
CA LYS A 380 0.53 6.32 -8.54
C LYS A 380 1.36 5.53 -9.55
N ARG A 381 2.69 5.72 -9.55
CA ARG A 381 3.65 5.06 -10.45
C ARG A 381 3.93 3.61 -10.08
N TYR A 382 3.93 3.29 -8.80
CA TYR A 382 4.15 1.94 -8.28
C TYR A 382 2.83 1.34 -7.79
N MET A 383 2.50 0.16 -8.28
CA MET A 383 1.28 -0.56 -7.96
C MET A 383 1.62 -1.99 -7.54
N HIS A 384 1.02 -2.46 -6.46
CA HIS A 384 1.13 -3.85 -6.03
C HIS A 384 -0.26 -4.49 -5.86
N HIS A 385 -0.54 -5.54 -6.63
CA HIS A 385 -1.76 -6.32 -6.54
C HIS A 385 -1.49 -7.71 -5.95
N TYR A 386 -2.47 -8.23 -5.23
CA TYR A 386 -2.36 -9.50 -4.51
C TYR A 386 -3.60 -10.34 -4.77
N ASN A 387 -3.41 -11.59 -5.15
CA ASN A 387 -4.46 -12.55 -5.43
C ASN A 387 -4.30 -13.80 -4.57
N MET A 388 -5.41 -14.25 -3.95
CA MET A 388 -5.47 -15.46 -3.13
C MET A 388 -6.62 -16.36 -3.59
N PRO A 389 -6.44 -17.10 -4.70
CA PRO A 389 -7.48 -17.96 -5.26
C PRO A 389 -7.75 -19.18 -4.36
N GLY A 390 -8.94 -19.78 -4.51
CA GLY A 390 -9.39 -20.88 -3.66
C GLY A 390 -8.43 -22.07 -3.60
N TYR A 391 -7.79 -22.41 -4.72
CA TYR A 391 -6.83 -23.53 -4.75
C TYR A 391 -5.63 -23.31 -3.81
N SER A 392 -5.27 -22.07 -3.48
CA SER A 392 -4.15 -21.77 -2.57
C SER A 392 -4.42 -22.23 -1.14
N THR A 393 -5.67 -22.36 -0.76
CA THR A 393 -6.14 -22.88 0.54
C THR A 393 -6.74 -24.26 0.46
N GLY A 394 -6.81 -24.87 -0.74
CA GLY A 394 -7.48 -26.15 -0.99
C GLY A 394 -9.01 -26.04 -1.14
N GLU A 395 -9.55 -24.84 -1.30
CA GLU A 395 -10.98 -24.62 -1.41
C GLU A 395 -11.46 -24.62 -2.88
N ALA A 396 -12.52 -25.37 -3.16
CA ALA A 396 -13.21 -25.35 -4.44
C ALA A 396 -14.23 -24.21 -4.47
N LYS A 397 -13.78 -23.03 -4.89
CA LYS A 397 -14.63 -21.83 -5.00
C LYS A 397 -14.40 -21.09 -6.32
N ALA A 398 -15.46 -20.43 -6.80
CA ALA A 398 -15.36 -19.58 -7.99
C ALA A 398 -14.48 -18.36 -7.73
N GLN A 399 -13.68 -17.98 -8.74
CA GLN A 399 -12.90 -16.75 -8.70
C GLN A 399 -13.84 -15.54 -8.69
N ARG A 400 -13.58 -14.60 -7.79
CA ARG A 400 -14.31 -13.34 -7.63
C ARG A 400 -13.33 -12.15 -7.68
N SER A 401 -13.88 -10.93 -7.71
CA SER A 401 -13.09 -9.73 -7.54
C SER A 401 -12.35 -9.77 -6.19
N PRO A 402 -11.17 -9.14 -6.07
CA PRO A 402 -10.42 -9.07 -4.83
C PRO A 402 -11.27 -8.53 -3.68
N GLY A 403 -11.24 -9.24 -2.55
CA GLY A 403 -11.91 -8.83 -1.33
C GLY A 403 -11.06 -7.84 -0.50
N ARG A 404 -11.63 -7.32 0.60
CA ARG A 404 -10.95 -6.38 1.52
C ARG A 404 -9.61 -6.93 2.06
N ARG A 405 -9.50 -8.27 2.25
CA ARG A 405 -8.25 -8.91 2.72
C ARG A 405 -7.17 -8.85 1.66
N GLU A 406 -7.50 -9.16 0.41
CA GLU A 406 -6.56 -9.14 -0.71
C GLU A 406 -6.06 -7.72 -0.98
N ILE A 407 -6.95 -6.72 -0.96
CA ILE A 407 -6.59 -5.30 -1.05
C ILE A 407 -5.62 -4.92 0.07
N GLY A 408 -5.91 -5.31 1.32
CA GLY A 408 -5.05 -5.01 2.46
C GLY A 408 -3.67 -5.66 2.40
N HIS A 409 -3.57 -6.91 1.91
CA HIS A 409 -2.30 -7.61 1.74
C HIS A 409 -1.46 -7.01 0.60
N GLY A 410 -2.11 -6.60 -0.50
CA GLY A 410 -1.47 -5.89 -1.61
C GLY A 410 -0.87 -4.56 -1.16
N ALA A 411 -1.65 -3.75 -0.46
CA ALA A 411 -1.23 -2.45 0.06
C ALA A 411 -0.08 -2.57 1.10
N LEU A 412 -0.09 -3.63 1.92
CA LEU A 412 1.02 -3.89 2.85
C LEU A 412 2.32 -4.17 2.11
N ALA A 413 2.30 -5.03 1.09
CA ALA A 413 3.47 -5.32 0.28
C ALA A 413 3.92 -4.09 -0.53
N GLU A 414 2.99 -3.30 -1.09
CA GLU A 414 3.29 -2.04 -1.76
C GLU A 414 4.05 -1.08 -0.84
N ARG A 415 3.50 -0.80 0.33
CA ARG A 415 4.10 0.08 1.35
C ARG A 415 5.48 -0.41 1.78
N SER A 416 5.68 -1.74 1.87
CA SER A 416 6.94 -2.34 2.27
C SER A 416 8.08 -2.09 1.30
N LEU A 417 7.81 -2.06 0.00
CA LEU A 417 8.82 -1.93 -1.06
C LEU A 417 9.02 -0.47 -1.51
N LEU A 418 8.02 0.40 -1.33
CA LEU A 418 8.07 1.79 -1.78
C LEU A 418 9.35 2.54 -1.37
N PRO A 419 9.86 2.43 -0.12
CA PRO A 419 11.04 3.16 0.32
C PRO A 419 12.36 2.78 -0.37
N VAL A 420 12.42 1.60 -0.98
CA VAL A 420 13.61 1.10 -1.65
C VAL A 420 13.58 1.24 -3.17
N LEU A 421 12.45 1.69 -3.73
CA LEU A 421 12.34 1.93 -5.16
C LEU A 421 13.17 3.14 -5.60
N PRO A 422 13.74 3.11 -6.82
CA PRO A 422 14.41 4.27 -7.40
C PRO A 422 13.41 5.40 -7.68
N SER A 423 13.92 6.63 -7.71
CA SER A 423 13.13 7.80 -8.12
C SER A 423 12.67 7.68 -9.59
N GLU A 424 11.73 8.53 -10.01
CA GLU A 424 11.30 8.60 -11.40
C GLU A 424 12.43 9.03 -12.34
N GLU A 425 13.30 9.90 -11.87
CA GLU A 425 14.47 10.39 -12.63
C GLU A 425 15.50 9.28 -12.86
N GLU A 426 15.74 8.44 -11.84
CA GLU A 426 16.68 7.32 -11.91
C GLU A 426 16.15 6.14 -12.73
N PHE A 427 14.82 5.89 -12.64
CA PHE A 427 14.18 4.75 -13.30
C PHE A 427 12.77 5.13 -13.76
N PRO A 428 12.63 5.72 -14.98
CA PRO A 428 11.40 6.34 -15.47
C PRO A 428 10.36 5.33 -15.97
N TYR A 429 10.00 4.37 -15.13
CA TYR A 429 8.99 3.36 -15.43
C TYR A 429 7.82 3.43 -14.45
N ALA A 430 6.62 3.19 -14.93
CA ALA A 430 5.54 2.70 -14.10
C ALA A 430 5.82 1.23 -13.77
N ILE A 431 5.71 0.86 -12.50
CA ILE A 431 6.05 -0.48 -12.00
C ILE A 431 4.77 -1.12 -11.46
N ARG A 432 4.40 -2.27 -12.00
CA ARG A 432 3.29 -3.07 -11.48
C ARG A 432 3.78 -4.44 -11.04
N LEU A 433 3.57 -4.76 -9.76
CA LEU A 433 3.75 -6.10 -9.23
C LEU A 433 2.40 -6.79 -9.03
N VAL A 434 2.38 -8.07 -9.30
CA VAL A 434 1.23 -8.95 -8.99
C VAL A 434 1.74 -10.17 -8.25
N SER A 435 1.32 -10.30 -6.98
CA SER A 435 1.62 -11.47 -6.16
C SER A 435 0.48 -12.48 -6.25
N GLU A 436 0.76 -13.64 -6.84
CA GLU A 436 -0.15 -14.78 -6.89
C GLU A 436 0.19 -15.74 -5.75
N VAL A 437 -0.73 -15.90 -4.79
CA VAL A 437 -0.58 -16.91 -3.74
C VAL A 437 -0.91 -18.27 -4.34
N VAL A 438 0.10 -19.10 -4.52
CA VAL A 438 -0.07 -20.43 -5.11
C VAL A 438 -0.27 -21.52 -4.06
N SER A 439 0.16 -21.27 -2.81
CA SER A 439 -0.11 -22.12 -1.65
C SER A 439 -0.10 -21.28 -0.36
N SER A 440 -0.98 -21.56 0.59
CA SER A 440 -1.15 -20.77 1.82
C SER A 440 -1.23 -21.64 3.07
N ASN A 441 -0.28 -21.47 3.98
CA ASN A 441 -0.32 -21.96 5.35
C ASN A 441 0.23 -20.90 6.33
N GLY A 442 -0.39 -19.72 6.34
CA GLY A 442 -0.03 -18.57 7.18
C GLY A 442 1.00 -17.63 6.60
N SER A 443 0.88 -16.36 6.94
CA SER A 443 1.82 -15.26 6.64
C SER A 443 2.11 -15.02 5.14
N THR A 444 1.08 -15.15 4.29
CA THR A 444 1.20 -14.99 2.83
C THR A 444 1.56 -13.57 2.41
N SER A 445 1.09 -12.54 3.13
CA SER A 445 1.42 -11.13 2.84
C SER A 445 2.93 -10.86 2.96
N GLN A 446 3.58 -11.46 3.96
CA GLN A 446 5.03 -11.34 4.12
C GLN A 446 5.79 -12.17 3.08
N GLY A 447 5.22 -13.30 2.64
CA GLY A 447 5.71 -14.03 1.47
C GLY A 447 5.66 -13.20 0.19
N SER A 448 4.61 -12.36 0.01
CA SER A 448 4.53 -11.47 -1.16
C SER A 448 5.57 -10.33 -1.10
N VAL A 449 5.95 -9.83 0.07
CA VAL A 449 7.05 -8.87 0.22
C VAL A 449 8.36 -9.48 -0.29
N CYS A 450 8.70 -10.69 0.17
CA CYS A 450 9.92 -11.39 -0.26
C CYS A 450 9.90 -11.72 -1.76
N GLY A 451 8.77 -12.24 -2.28
CA GLY A 451 8.59 -12.51 -3.71
C GLY A 451 8.67 -11.25 -4.56
N SER A 452 8.21 -10.12 -4.04
CA SER A 452 8.29 -8.82 -4.72
C SER A 452 9.72 -8.29 -4.82
N THR A 453 10.51 -8.42 -3.76
CA THR A 453 11.95 -8.12 -3.80
C THR A 453 12.64 -8.91 -4.91
N LEU A 454 12.39 -10.22 -4.97
CA LEU A 454 12.95 -11.09 -6.01
C LEU A 454 12.52 -10.66 -7.42
N ALA A 455 11.24 -10.39 -7.62
CA ALA A 455 10.67 -9.99 -8.91
C ALA A 455 11.19 -8.63 -9.39
N LEU A 456 11.37 -7.65 -8.50
CA LEU A 456 11.96 -6.35 -8.80
C LEU A 456 13.42 -6.49 -9.23
N MET A 457 14.21 -7.27 -8.48
CA MET A 457 15.62 -7.51 -8.81
C MET A 457 15.77 -8.28 -10.12
N ASP A 458 14.92 -9.26 -10.38
CA ASP A 458 14.89 -10.02 -11.64
C ASP A 458 14.46 -9.15 -12.84
N ALA A 459 13.60 -8.16 -12.61
CA ALA A 459 13.17 -7.19 -13.62
C ALA A 459 14.25 -6.14 -13.98
N GLY A 460 15.34 -6.07 -13.21
CA GLY A 460 16.37 -5.04 -13.37
C GLY A 460 15.99 -3.69 -12.77
N VAL A 461 15.04 -3.65 -11.80
CA VAL A 461 14.74 -2.45 -11.05
C VAL A 461 15.85 -2.20 -10.02
N PRO A 462 16.57 -1.08 -10.06
CA PRO A 462 17.69 -0.80 -9.16
C PRO A 462 17.21 -0.38 -7.76
N ILE A 463 16.61 -1.34 -7.04
CA ILE A 463 16.20 -1.10 -5.65
C ILE A 463 17.42 -0.83 -4.75
N LYS A 464 17.25 0.06 -3.76
CA LYS A 464 18.34 0.46 -2.86
C LYS A 464 18.88 -0.70 -2.01
N ALA A 465 17.99 -1.59 -1.60
CA ALA A 465 18.30 -2.76 -0.77
C ALA A 465 17.17 -3.80 -0.88
N PRO A 466 17.46 -5.10 -0.67
CA PRO A 466 16.43 -6.12 -0.56
C PRO A 466 15.59 -5.90 0.71
N VAL A 467 14.29 -6.14 0.59
CA VAL A 467 13.33 -6.10 1.69
C VAL A 467 12.83 -7.50 1.97
N ALA A 468 12.91 -7.93 3.21
CA ALA A 468 12.25 -9.14 3.68
C ALA A 468 11.09 -8.83 4.61
N GLY A 469 10.08 -9.69 4.59
CA GLY A 469 8.93 -9.62 5.47
C GLY A 469 8.76 -10.89 6.27
N ILE A 470 8.47 -10.75 7.58
CA ILE A 470 8.22 -11.86 8.48
C ILE A 470 7.16 -11.50 9.53
N SER A 471 6.53 -12.51 10.13
CA SER A 471 5.58 -12.33 11.22
C SER A 471 6.12 -12.86 12.53
N CYS A 472 5.73 -12.20 13.62
CA CYS A 472 5.89 -12.66 14.99
C CYS A 472 4.51 -12.88 15.60
N GLY A 473 4.29 -14.06 16.16
CA GLY A 473 3.09 -14.40 16.93
C GLY A 473 3.28 -14.18 18.42
N LEU A 474 2.16 -14.19 19.13
CA LEU A 474 2.10 -14.09 20.58
C LEU A 474 1.12 -15.13 21.11
N ILE A 475 1.47 -15.71 22.23
CA ILE A 475 0.57 -16.52 23.04
C ILE A 475 0.63 -16.02 24.47
N THR A 476 -0.53 -15.79 25.10
CA THR A 476 -0.64 -15.30 26.47
C THR A 476 -1.39 -16.29 27.34
N ALA A 477 -1.05 -16.36 28.62
CA ALA A 477 -1.76 -17.16 29.63
C ALA A 477 -2.60 -16.25 30.55
N GLU A 478 -3.53 -16.87 31.28
CA GLU A 478 -4.40 -16.16 32.24
C GLU A 478 -3.64 -15.55 33.42
N ASP A 479 -2.48 -16.10 33.77
CA ASP A 479 -1.59 -15.60 34.82
C ASP A 479 -0.75 -14.38 34.38
N GLY A 480 -0.92 -13.96 33.11
CA GLY A 480 -0.18 -12.84 32.52
C GLY A 480 1.17 -13.23 31.92
N SER A 481 1.59 -14.49 31.99
CA SER A 481 2.77 -14.96 31.26
C SER A 481 2.51 -15.01 29.75
N TRP A 482 3.57 -14.86 28.97
CA TRP A 482 3.49 -14.81 27.51
C TRP A 482 4.78 -15.31 26.84
N ASP A 483 4.65 -15.77 25.60
CA ASP A 483 5.76 -16.07 24.71
C ASP A 483 5.50 -15.55 23.30
N THR A 484 6.59 -15.18 22.62
CA THR A 484 6.57 -14.86 21.19
C THR A 484 7.12 -16.00 20.35
N MET A 485 6.63 -16.10 19.10
CA MET A 485 7.11 -17.08 18.13
C MET A 485 7.33 -16.45 16.78
N ILE A 486 8.48 -16.70 16.17
CA ILE A 486 8.77 -16.19 14.82
C ILE A 486 8.09 -17.04 13.75
N ASP A 487 7.72 -16.44 12.63
CA ASP A 487 7.17 -17.11 11.45
C ASP A 487 5.98 -18.02 11.78
N ILE A 488 4.86 -17.39 12.17
CA ILE A 488 3.63 -18.14 12.48
C ILE A 488 3.06 -18.83 11.24
N GLN A 489 2.62 -20.07 11.43
CA GLN A 489 1.87 -20.83 10.45
C GLN A 489 0.35 -20.75 10.71
N GLY A 490 -0.47 -21.32 9.81
CA GLY A 490 -1.93 -21.16 9.84
C GLY A 490 -2.61 -21.42 11.18
N LEU A 491 -2.32 -22.52 11.87
CA LEU A 491 -2.93 -22.82 13.18
C LEU A 491 -2.47 -21.86 14.28
N GLU A 492 -1.22 -21.43 14.22
CA GLU A 492 -0.67 -20.46 15.18
C GLU A 492 -1.26 -19.07 14.97
N ASP A 493 -1.52 -18.67 13.70
CA ASP A 493 -2.32 -17.49 13.40
C ASP A 493 -3.76 -17.63 13.92
N PHE A 494 -4.42 -18.77 13.72
CA PHE A 494 -5.80 -18.97 14.17
C PHE A 494 -5.96 -18.94 15.68
N TYR A 495 -5.06 -19.58 16.43
CA TYR A 495 -5.20 -19.80 17.88
C TYR A 495 -4.32 -18.93 18.76
N GLY A 496 -3.34 -18.25 18.16
CA GLY A 496 -2.52 -17.23 18.82
C GLY A 496 -3.28 -15.94 19.08
N ASP A 497 -2.61 -15.01 19.75
CA ASP A 497 -3.19 -13.76 20.23
C ASP A 497 -2.78 -12.54 19.39
N MET A 498 -1.70 -12.67 18.60
CA MET A 498 -1.14 -11.60 17.77
C MET A 498 -0.57 -12.16 16.46
N ASP A 499 -0.73 -11.41 15.39
CA ASP A 499 0.02 -11.50 14.15
C ASP A 499 0.70 -10.13 13.88
N PHE A 500 1.98 -10.05 14.27
CA PHE A 500 2.80 -8.84 14.16
C PHE A 500 3.72 -8.97 12.95
N LYS A 501 3.38 -8.29 11.87
CA LYS A 501 4.06 -8.34 10.58
C LYS A 501 5.02 -7.17 10.46
N VAL A 502 6.28 -7.44 10.17
CA VAL A 502 7.29 -6.42 9.92
C VAL A 502 8.02 -6.72 8.63
N ALA A 503 8.16 -5.71 7.79
CA ALA A 503 9.05 -5.74 6.64
C ALA A 503 10.14 -4.66 6.79
N GLY A 504 11.29 -4.92 6.20
CA GLY A 504 12.43 -4.00 6.22
C GLY A 504 13.66 -4.55 5.54
N THR A 505 14.66 -3.67 5.46
CA THR A 505 16.02 -3.97 5.03
C THR A 505 16.90 -4.26 6.25
N HIS A 506 18.19 -4.53 6.06
CA HIS A 506 19.16 -4.56 7.17
C HIS A 506 19.28 -3.25 7.94
N LYS A 507 18.99 -2.13 7.27
CA LYS A 507 19.12 -0.79 7.86
C LYS A 507 17.97 -0.44 8.78
N GLY A 508 16.75 -0.90 8.46
CA GLY A 508 15.58 -0.57 9.25
C GLY A 508 14.25 -1.02 8.66
N ILE A 509 13.21 -0.65 9.36
CA ILE A 509 11.82 -1.02 9.07
C ILE A 509 11.29 -0.20 7.89
N THR A 510 10.57 -0.87 6.98
CA THR A 510 9.82 -0.22 5.90
C THR A 510 8.31 -0.31 6.09
N SER A 511 7.82 -1.32 6.80
CA SER A 511 6.39 -1.39 7.17
C SER A 511 6.13 -2.25 8.39
N ILE A 512 5.04 -1.92 9.11
CA ILE A 512 4.48 -2.75 10.18
C ILE A 512 2.97 -2.86 9.95
N GLN A 513 2.42 -4.05 10.24
CA GLN A 513 0.99 -4.27 10.42
C GLN A 513 0.77 -5.25 11.56
N MET A 514 -0.07 -4.87 12.52
CA MET A 514 -0.41 -5.70 13.67
C MET A 514 -1.90 -6.03 13.68
N ASP A 515 -2.22 -7.31 13.83
CA ASP A 515 -3.56 -7.83 14.07
C ASP A 515 -3.60 -8.51 15.44
N LEU A 516 -4.58 -8.15 16.30
CA LEU A 516 -4.74 -8.70 17.64
C LEU A 516 -6.08 -9.40 17.83
N LYS A 517 -6.07 -10.41 18.73
CA LYS A 517 -7.27 -11.11 19.21
C LYS A 517 -7.48 -10.92 20.71
N ILE A 518 -6.64 -10.10 21.33
CA ILE A 518 -6.69 -9.71 22.75
C ILE A 518 -6.82 -8.19 22.87
N ASP A 519 -7.00 -7.69 24.07
CA ASP A 519 -7.27 -6.28 24.40
C ASP A 519 -6.07 -5.32 24.27
N GLY A 520 -4.92 -5.81 23.78
CA GLY A 520 -3.74 -5.01 23.49
C GLY A 520 -2.44 -5.59 24.01
N LEU A 521 -1.33 -4.89 23.68
CA LEU A 521 0.05 -5.26 23.99
C LEU A 521 0.67 -4.33 25.03
N THR A 522 1.57 -4.91 25.85
CA THR A 522 2.46 -4.12 26.73
C THR A 522 3.71 -3.68 25.96
N PRO A 523 4.45 -2.66 26.45
CA PRO A 523 5.70 -2.21 25.84
C PRO A 523 6.74 -3.33 25.67
N GLU A 524 6.83 -4.26 26.66
CA GLU A 524 7.77 -5.37 26.62
C GLU A 524 7.50 -6.32 25.45
N ILE A 525 6.23 -6.64 25.21
CA ILE A 525 5.82 -7.50 24.10
C ILE A 525 6.13 -6.84 22.76
N ILE A 526 5.86 -5.54 22.63
CA ILE A 526 6.15 -4.78 21.38
C ILE A 526 7.67 -4.79 21.11
N LYS A 527 8.48 -4.52 22.13
CA LYS A 527 9.94 -4.55 22.01
C LYS A 527 10.45 -5.91 21.57
N GLN A 528 9.99 -6.98 22.23
CA GLN A 528 10.36 -8.36 21.88
C GLN A 528 9.95 -8.72 20.44
N ALA A 529 8.76 -8.28 19.99
CA ALA A 529 8.28 -8.54 18.63
C ALA A 529 9.15 -7.84 17.56
N LEU A 530 9.57 -6.59 17.82
CA LEU A 530 10.50 -5.86 16.95
C LEU A 530 11.85 -6.58 16.85
N GLU A 531 12.46 -6.93 18.00
CA GLU A 531 13.74 -7.65 18.04
C GLU A 531 13.68 -9.01 17.34
N THR A 532 12.59 -9.76 17.55
CA THR A 532 12.38 -11.08 16.93
C THR A 532 12.25 -10.98 15.42
N THR A 533 11.47 -10.01 14.93
CA THR A 533 11.28 -9.80 13.50
C THR A 533 12.50 -9.21 12.82
N HIS A 534 13.32 -8.42 13.51
CA HIS A 534 14.60 -7.93 12.99
C HIS A 534 15.52 -9.09 12.61
N LYS A 535 15.79 -9.98 13.58
CA LYS A 535 16.62 -11.18 13.34
C LYS A 535 16.10 -12.04 12.19
N GLY A 536 14.78 -12.21 12.11
CA GLY A 536 14.16 -12.99 11.05
C GLY A 536 14.27 -12.36 9.67
N ARG A 537 14.18 -11.02 9.56
CA ARG A 537 14.37 -10.31 8.29
C ARG A 537 15.81 -10.48 7.79
N ASP A 538 16.80 -10.27 8.67
CA ASP A 538 18.21 -10.41 8.32
C ASP A 538 18.52 -11.84 7.84
N GLU A 539 18.01 -12.85 8.54
CA GLU A 539 18.18 -14.24 8.13
C GLU A 539 17.60 -14.54 6.75
N ILE A 540 16.41 -14.03 6.43
CA ILE A 540 15.77 -14.21 5.11
C ILE A 540 16.57 -13.49 4.02
N ILE A 541 17.01 -12.26 4.26
CA ILE A 541 17.79 -11.48 3.29
C ILE A 541 19.06 -12.22 2.96
N ASP A 542 19.87 -12.57 3.97
CA ASP A 542 21.22 -13.11 3.77
C ASP A 542 21.21 -14.54 3.22
N LYS A 543 20.37 -15.40 3.78
CA LYS A 543 20.40 -16.82 3.46
C LYS A 543 19.63 -17.20 2.21
N ILE A 544 18.60 -16.40 1.83
CA ILE A 544 17.64 -16.81 0.80
C ILE A 544 17.52 -15.80 -0.34
N LEU A 545 17.25 -14.53 -0.06
CA LEU A 545 17.02 -13.56 -1.12
C LEU A 545 18.31 -13.28 -1.90
N LEU A 546 19.39 -12.95 -1.20
CA LEU A 546 20.69 -12.68 -1.82
C LEU A 546 21.36 -13.95 -2.38
N ALA A 547 21.03 -15.13 -1.87
CA ALA A 547 21.48 -16.38 -2.46
C ALA A 547 20.79 -16.69 -3.80
N ALA A 548 19.52 -16.33 -3.95
CA ALA A 548 18.77 -16.51 -5.19
C ALA A 548 19.15 -15.47 -6.27
N ILE A 549 19.31 -14.21 -5.85
CA ILE A 549 19.74 -13.10 -6.72
C ILE A 549 20.55 -12.09 -5.88
N PRO A 550 21.88 -11.99 -6.09
CA PRO A 550 22.75 -11.18 -5.23
C PRO A 550 22.65 -9.66 -5.49
N ALA A 551 22.17 -9.26 -6.65
CA ALA A 551 21.96 -7.87 -7.04
C ALA A 551 20.87 -7.77 -8.10
N PRO A 552 20.21 -6.62 -8.28
CA PRO A 552 19.34 -6.38 -9.42
C PRO A 552 20.07 -6.67 -10.73
N ARG A 553 19.37 -7.21 -11.73
CA ARG A 553 19.94 -7.38 -13.07
C ARG A 553 20.37 -6.03 -13.64
N GLU A 554 21.49 -6.02 -14.36
CA GLU A 554 22.05 -4.78 -14.95
C GLU A 554 21.13 -4.17 -16.01
N GLU A 555 20.38 -5.01 -16.72
CA GLU A 555 19.43 -4.57 -17.75
C GLU A 555 18.00 -5.06 -17.46
N VAL A 556 17.04 -4.26 -17.83
CA VAL A 556 15.65 -4.68 -17.86
C VAL A 556 15.42 -5.77 -18.89
N SER A 557 14.40 -6.59 -18.68
CA SER A 557 14.01 -7.67 -19.61
C SER A 557 13.97 -7.19 -21.06
N LYS A 558 14.36 -8.06 -21.98
CA LYS A 558 14.22 -7.78 -23.43
C LYS A 558 12.80 -7.55 -23.88
N TYR A 559 11.82 -7.94 -23.07
CA TYR A 559 10.40 -7.73 -23.33
C TYR A 559 9.86 -6.44 -22.71
N ALA A 560 10.61 -5.84 -21.78
CA ALA A 560 10.26 -4.54 -21.21
C ALA A 560 10.56 -3.41 -22.22
N PRO A 561 9.78 -2.32 -22.21
CA PRO A 561 10.08 -1.16 -23.05
C PRO A 561 11.46 -0.60 -22.70
N LYS A 562 12.25 -0.25 -23.72
CA LYS A 562 13.54 0.42 -23.52
C LYS A 562 13.27 1.93 -23.40
N MET A 563 13.74 2.51 -22.30
CA MET A 563 13.54 3.93 -22.00
C MET A 563 14.80 4.74 -22.33
N LEU A 564 14.61 5.88 -23.00
CA LEU A 564 15.60 6.94 -23.11
C LEU A 564 15.04 8.21 -22.48
N THR A 565 15.86 8.89 -21.72
CA THR A 565 15.54 10.18 -21.15
C THR A 565 16.38 11.26 -21.82
N MET A 566 15.76 12.39 -22.13
CA MET A 566 16.44 13.60 -22.56
C MET A 566 15.76 14.82 -21.94
N HIS A 567 16.46 15.94 -21.92
CA HIS A 567 15.90 17.20 -21.45
C HIS A 567 15.92 18.24 -22.58
N ILE A 568 14.82 18.95 -22.76
CA ILE A 568 14.66 20.00 -23.74
C ILE A 568 14.32 21.34 -23.05
N ASN A 569 14.55 22.44 -23.70
CA ASN A 569 14.09 23.73 -23.22
C ASN A 569 12.55 23.71 -23.12
N PRO A 570 11.94 24.03 -21.93
CA PRO A 570 10.48 24.05 -21.75
C PRO A 570 9.74 24.90 -22.80
N ASP A 571 10.34 26.00 -23.29
CA ASP A 571 9.75 26.83 -24.32
C ASP A 571 9.58 26.11 -25.68
N LYS A 572 10.32 25.01 -25.89
CA LYS A 572 10.27 24.17 -27.09
C LYS A 572 9.26 23.02 -27.03
N ILE A 573 8.67 22.77 -25.88
CA ILE A 573 7.65 21.69 -25.70
C ILE A 573 6.54 21.83 -26.74
N ARG A 574 6.08 23.04 -26.99
CA ARG A 574 5.03 23.33 -28.00
C ARG A 574 5.42 22.97 -29.42
N GLU A 575 6.71 23.09 -29.76
CA GLU A 575 7.22 22.72 -31.09
C GLU A 575 7.24 21.21 -31.27
N VAL A 576 7.66 20.49 -30.23
CA VAL A 576 7.69 19.00 -30.22
C VAL A 576 6.29 18.42 -30.22
N ILE A 577 5.34 18.98 -29.47
CA ILE A 577 3.95 18.53 -29.46
C ILE A 577 3.25 18.89 -30.76
N GLY A 578 3.46 20.09 -31.25
CA GLY A 578 2.80 20.65 -32.45
C GLY A 578 1.33 21.00 -32.23
N SER A 579 0.73 21.71 -33.16
CA SER A 579 -0.68 22.11 -33.11
C SER A 579 -1.60 20.87 -33.01
N GLY A 580 -2.35 20.77 -31.91
CA GLY A 580 -3.25 19.63 -31.65
C GLY A 580 -2.52 18.28 -31.55
N GLY A 581 -1.24 18.26 -31.15
CA GLY A 581 -0.46 17.04 -31.00
C GLY A 581 0.07 16.40 -32.29
N LYS A 582 -0.05 17.08 -33.44
CA LYS A 582 0.26 16.50 -34.76
C LYS A 582 1.72 16.09 -34.91
N VAL A 583 2.67 16.87 -34.37
CA VAL A 583 4.11 16.56 -34.50
C VAL A 583 4.46 15.32 -33.68
N ILE A 584 4.10 15.30 -32.41
CA ILE A 584 4.39 14.15 -31.55
C ILE A 584 3.70 12.88 -32.03
N GLN A 585 2.45 12.97 -32.51
CA GLN A 585 1.74 11.82 -33.11
C GLN A 585 2.47 11.29 -34.35
N LYS A 586 3.04 12.16 -35.17
CA LYS A 586 3.84 11.76 -36.32
C LYS A 586 5.12 11.05 -35.89
N ILE A 587 5.84 11.58 -34.89
CA ILE A 587 7.05 10.94 -34.35
C ILE A 587 6.71 9.53 -33.84
N VAL A 588 5.62 9.40 -33.07
CA VAL A 588 5.11 8.10 -32.57
C VAL A 588 4.78 7.14 -33.72
N ALA A 589 4.11 7.62 -34.76
CA ALA A 589 3.75 6.79 -35.93
C ALA A 589 4.98 6.34 -36.73
N ASP A 590 5.96 7.22 -36.91
CA ASP A 590 7.16 6.95 -37.74
C ASP A 590 8.15 6.02 -37.01
N THR A 591 8.21 6.08 -35.68
CA THR A 591 9.21 5.36 -34.86
C THR A 591 8.65 4.18 -34.08
N GLY A 592 7.34 4.17 -33.84
CA GLY A 592 6.67 3.19 -32.95
C GLY A 592 6.97 3.42 -31.46
N ALA A 593 7.65 4.54 -31.11
CA ALA A 593 7.95 4.88 -29.71
C ALA A 593 6.76 5.57 -29.06
N LYS A 594 6.59 5.39 -27.73
CA LYS A 594 5.75 6.26 -26.88
C LYS A 594 6.62 7.37 -26.33
N ILE A 595 6.07 8.59 -26.25
CA ILE A 595 6.81 9.78 -25.82
C ILE A 595 5.96 10.51 -24.79
N ASP A 596 6.51 10.68 -23.58
CA ASP A 596 5.93 11.48 -22.50
C ASP A 596 6.82 12.70 -22.27
N ILE A 597 6.22 13.89 -22.10
CA ILE A 597 6.92 15.16 -21.90
C ILE A 597 6.32 15.85 -20.68
N ASN A 598 7.19 16.18 -19.73
CA ASN A 598 6.83 16.94 -18.54
C ASN A 598 7.00 18.45 -18.77
N ASP A 599 6.30 19.26 -17.99
CA ASP A 599 6.33 20.72 -18.10
C ASP A 599 7.71 21.34 -17.82
N ASP A 600 8.58 20.62 -17.12
CA ASP A 600 9.97 21.02 -16.84
C ASP A 600 10.92 20.81 -18.02
N GLY A 601 10.45 20.18 -19.10
CA GLY A 601 11.25 19.85 -20.29
C GLY A 601 11.85 18.45 -20.28
N SER A 602 11.59 17.62 -19.29
CA SER A 602 11.99 16.21 -19.29
C SER A 602 11.18 15.43 -20.31
N VAL A 603 11.84 14.69 -21.19
CA VAL A 603 11.26 13.86 -22.25
C VAL A 603 11.63 12.41 -22.02
N PHE A 604 10.63 11.54 -21.89
CA PHE A 604 10.78 10.10 -21.74
C PHE A 604 10.33 9.41 -23.03
N ILE A 605 11.22 8.64 -23.62
CA ILE A 605 11.01 7.93 -24.88
C ILE A 605 11.05 6.43 -24.59
N ALA A 606 9.93 5.76 -24.75
CA ALA A 606 9.80 4.31 -24.56
C ALA A 606 9.60 3.61 -25.90
N ALA A 607 10.42 2.61 -26.20
CA ALA A 607 10.30 1.84 -27.43
C ALA A 607 10.57 0.34 -27.20
N VAL A 608 10.10 -0.48 -28.12
CA VAL A 608 10.31 -1.96 -28.09
C VAL A 608 11.79 -2.30 -28.25
N ASN A 609 12.55 -1.48 -28.99
CA ASN A 609 13.99 -1.67 -29.21
C ASN A 609 14.74 -0.33 -29.15
N ARG A 610 16.05 -0.40 -29.01
CA ARG A 610 16.92 0.78 -28.88
C ARG A 610 16.91 1.64 -30.12
N GLU A 611 16.85 1.04 -31.30
CA GLU A 611 16.88 1.78 -32.59
C GLU A 611 15.68 2.72 -32.73
N SER A 612 14.49 2.25 -32.41
CA SER A 612 13.27 3.06 -32.42
C SER A 612 13.34 4.23 -31.43
N ALA A 613 13.90 4.00 -30.24
CA ALA A 613 14.07 5.06 -29.25
C ALA A 613 15.10 6.09 -29.68
N ASP A 614 16.25 5.68 -30.22
CA ASP A 614 17.29 6.56 -30.73
C ASP A 614 16.79 7.38 -31.93
N MET A 615 15.96 6.81 -32.81
CA MET A 615 15.34 7.51 -33.93
C MET A 615 14.37 8.60 -33.44
N ALA A 616 13.52 8.29 -32.46
CA ALA A 616 12.61 9.27 -31.86
C ALA A 616 13.40 10.42 -31.19
N LYS A 617 14.45 10.08 -30.46
CA LYS A 617 15.35 11.04 -29.82
C LYS A 617 15.98 11.97 -30.86
N ALA A 618 16.54 11.43 -31.94
CA ALA A 618 17.17 12.23 -33.02
C ALA A 618 16.17 13.19 -33.68
N ILE A 619 14.91 12.77 -33.88
CA ILE A 619 13.88 13.66 -34.44
C ILE A 619 13.56 14.80 -33.47
N ILE A 620 13.42 14.51 -32.15
CA ILE A 620 13.17 15.55 -31.15
C ILE A 620 14.35 16.51 -31.06
N GLU A 621 15.58 16.00 -31.02
CA GLU A 621 16.81 16.83 -31.02
C GLU A 621 16.87 17.77 -32.24
N ALA A 622 16.49 17.28 -33.40
CA ALA A 622 16.43 18.10 -34.62
C ALA A 622 15.37 19.24 -34.54
N ILE A 623 14.21 18.95 -33.92
CA ILE A 623 13.15 19.94 -33.73
C ILE A 623 13.59 21.06 -32.79
N VAL A 624 14.21 20.69 -31.64
CA VAL A 624 14.58 21.63 -30.59
C VAL A 624 15.94 22.30 -30.81
N PHE A 625 16.70 21.88 -31.86
CA PHE A 625 18.02 22.38 -32.13
C PHE A 625 18.01 23.90 -32.39
N GLU A 626 18.82 24.63 -31.67
CA GLU A 626 19.05 26.06 -31.83
C GLU A 626 20.52 26.34 -32.16
N PRO A 627 20.81 26.91 -33.33
CA PRO A 627 22.19 27.21 -33.67
C PRO A 627 22.71 28.37 -32.85
N VAL A 628 23.96 28.25 -32.39
CA VAL A 628 24.64 29.30 -31.60
C VAL A 628 25.40 30.22 -32.53
N VAL A 629 25.16 31.52 -32.40
CA VAL A 629 25.85 32.54 -33.22
C VAL A 629 27.35 32.49 -32.95
N GLY A 630 28.12 32.36 -34.04
CA GLY A 630 29.57 32.26 -33.98
C GLY A 630 30.13 30.84 -33.96
N GLU A 631 29.31 29.83 -33.75
CA GLU A 631 29.73 28.41 -33.85
C GLU A 631 29.86 27.96 -35.31
N ILE A 632 30.71 26.93 -35.49
CA ILE A 632 31.02 26.33 -36.79
C ILE A 632 30.34 24.96 -36.86
N TYR A 633 29.57 24.77 -37.92
CA TYR A 633 28.84 23.52 -38.22
C TYR A 633 29.37 22.92 -39.52
N GLU A 634 29.33 21.62 -39.63
CA GLU A 634 29.54 20.92 -40.89
C GLU A 634 28.18 20.68 -41.53
N GLY A 635 28.04 21.07 -42.80
CA GLY A 635 26.75 20.98 -43.48
C GLY A 635 26.91 20.59 -44.94
N THR A 636 25.81 20.18 -45.56
CA THR A 636 25.76 19.79 -46.97
C THR A 636 25.09 20.89 -47.83
N VAL A 637 25.69 21.21 -48.96
CA VAL A 637 25.11 22.15 -49.91
C VAL A 637 23.89 21.54 -50.58
N THR A 638 22.72 22.11 -50.31
CA THR A 638 21.42 21.62 -50.82
C THR A 638 21.03 22.27 -52.13
N ARG A 639 21.43 23.52 -52.34
CA ARG A 639 21.07 24.33 -53.51
C ARG A 639 22.07 25.44 -53.76
N VAL A 640 22.40 25.66 -55.02
CA VAL A 640 23.25 26.77 -55.49
C VAL A 640 22.40 27.73 -56.29
N ILE A 641 22.57 29.03 -56.03
CA ILE A 641 21.93 30.15 -56.74
C ILE A 641 22.99 31.23 -57.06
N PRO A 642 22.73 32.14 -58.01
CA PRO A 642 23.75 33.17 -58.46
C PRO A 642 24.29 34.07 -57.35
N ILE A 643 23.56 34.23 -56.25
CA ILE A 643 23.91 35.08 -55.09
C ILE A 643 24.48 34.33 -53.89
N GLY A 644 24.54 32.97 -53.92
CA GLY A 644 25.03 32.18 -52.79
C GLY A 644 24.64 30.69 -52.86
N ALA A 645 25.01 29.96 -51.81
CA ALA A 645 24.66 28.55 -51.62
C ALA A 645 23.81 28.37 -50.38
N PHE A 646 22.88 27.48 -50.45
CA PHE A 646 22.12 27.00 -49.28
C PHE A 646 22.80 25.76 -48.74
N VAL A 647 22.99 25.76 -47.42
CA VAL A 647 23.67 24.68 -46.71
C VAL A 647 22.77 24.21 -45.59
N GLU A 648 22.43 22.93 -45.60
CA GLU A 648 21.81 22.24 -44.46
C GLU A 648 22.91 21.91 -43.46
N TYR A 649 22.97 22.65 -42.35
CA TYR A 649 24.03 22.55 -41.34
C TYR A 649 23.58 21.82 -40.07
N ALA A 650 22.29 21.49 -39.98
CA ALA A 650 21.69 20.56 -39.03
C ALA A 650 20.40 19.98 -39.63
N PRO A 651 19.89 18.85 -39.19
CA PRO A 651 18.68 18.20 -39.74
C PRO A 651 17.50 19.17 -39.82
N GLY A 652 17.03 19.46 -41.04
CA GLY A 652 15.94 20.42 -41.30
C GLY A 652 16.28 21.90 -41.09
N LYS A 653 17.54 22.27 -40.85
CA LYS A 653 18.00 23.65 -40.66
C LYS A 653 18.90 24.07 -41.84
N GLU A 654 18.36 24.87 -42.69
CA GLU A 654 19.05 25.39 -43.89
C GLU A 654 19.37 26.89 -43.74
N GLY A 655 20.59 27.28 -44.04
CA GLY A 655 21.02 28.68 -44.06
C GLY A 655 21.69 29.03 -45.35
N MET A 656 21.76 30.34 -45.67
CA MET A 656 22.38 30.83 -46.90
C MET A 656 23.80 31.34 -46.63
N VAL A 657 24.75 30.83 -47.37
CA VAL A 657 26.08 31.41 -47.51
C VAL A 657 26.05 32.34 -48.73
N HIS A 658 26.09 33.68 -48.49
CA HIS A 658 26.13 34.63 -49.55
C HIS A 658 27.44 34.50 -50.35
N ILE A 659 27.44 34.76 -51.66
CA ILE A 659 28.61 34.68 -52.55
C ILE A 659 29.87 35.36 -51.99
N SER A 660 29.70 36.50 -51.30
CA SER A 660 30.80 37.23 -50.65
C SER A 660 31.36 36.56 -49.38
N LYS A 661 30.71 35.51 -48.89
CA LYS A 661 31.05 34.76 -47.67
C LYS A 661 31.51 33.31 -47.93
N LEU A 662 31.66 32.93 -49.22
CA LEU A 662 32.11 31.59 -49.63
C LEU A 662 33.60 31.37 -49.37
N GLN A 663 34.42 32.40 -49.71
CA GLN A 663 35.89 32.36 -49.56
C GLN A 663 36.48 33.74 -49.36
N ASN A 664 37.78 33.81 -49.00
CA ASN A 664 38.49 35.08 -48.79
C ASN A 664 38.87 35.80 -50.10
N LYS A 665 38.71 35.19 -51.31
CA LYS A 665 38.93 35.72 -52.60
C LYS A 665 37.58 36.11 -53.23
N ARG A 666 37.66 37.03 -54.24
CA ARG A 666 36.47 37.41 -55.02
C ARG A 666 35.96 36.19 -55.80
N THR A 667 34.70 35.82 -55.58
CA THR A 667 34.04 34.72 -56.29
C THR A 667 33.25 35.31 -57.45
N GLU A 668 33.45 34.80 -58.67
CA GLU A 668 32.72 35.25 -59.89
C GLU A 668 31.43 34.40 -60.05
N LYS A 669 31.51 33.08 -59.79
CA LYS A 669 30.38 32.20 -59.82
C LYS A 669 30.42 31.28 -58.57
N VAL A 670 29.25 31.01 -58.00
CA VAL A 670 29.14 30.18 -56.79
C VAL A 670 29.58 28.74 -57.02
N GLU A 671 29.32 28.23 -58.24
CA GLU A 671 29.69 26.85 -58.68
C GLU A 671 31.20 26.64 -58.81
N ASP A 672 32.00 27.73 -58.87
CA ASP A 672 33.48 27.68 -58.89
C ASP A 672 34.03 27.30 -57.48
N VAL A 673 33.22 27.42 -56.42
CA VAL A 673 33.63 27.21 -55.02
C VAL A 673 32.92 26.03 -54.41
N VAL A 674 31.60 25.88 -54.62
CA VAL A 674 30.78 24.80 -54.05
C VAL A 674 29.73 24.33 -55.04
N ASN A 675 29.43 23.04 -54.99
CA ASN A 675 28.39 22.39 -55.78
C ASN A 675 27.39 21.69 -54.87
N VAL A 676 26.20 21.42 -55.38
CA VAL A 676 25.17 20.66 -54.65
C VAL A 676 25.72 19.29 -54.28
N GLY A 677 25.59 18.93 -53.00
CA GLY A 677 26.12 17.69 -52.43
C GLY A 677 27.47 17.84 -51.75
N ASP A 678 28.16 18.97 -51.87
CA ASP A 678 29.44 19.19 -51.18
C ASP A 678 29.23 19.34 -49.68
N THR A 679 30.14 18.72 -48.90
CA THR A 679 30.22 18.91 -47.46
C THR A 679 31.13 20.10 -47.15
N VAL A 680 30.61 21.09 -46.45
CA VAL A 680 31.30 22.34 -46.16
C VAL A 680 31.21 22.73 -44.69
N ARG A 681 32.22 23.38 -44.15
CA ARG A 681 32.20 23.98 -42.83
C ARG A 681 31.65 25.40 -42.91
N VAL A 682 30.65 25.70 -42.11
CA VAL A 682 29.98 27.00 -42.09
C VAL A 682 29.89 27.53 -40.68
N LYS A 683 30.15 28.83 -40.52
CA LYS A 683 29.93 29.54 -39.26
C LYS A 683 28.58 30.18 -39.29
N TYR A 684 27.77 29.94 -38.21
CA TYR A 684 26.47 30.56 -38.09
C TYR A 684 26.58 32.02 -37.67
N LEU A 685 26.04 32.92 -38.45
CA LEU A 685 26.12 34.38 -38.24
C LEU A 685 24.85 34.96 -37.59
N GLY A 686 23.82 34.16 -37.38
CA GLY A 686 22.52 34.59 -36.84
C GLY A 686 21.44 34.69 -37.92
N THR A 687 20.24 35.08 -37.47
CA THR A 687 19.05 35.22 -38.29
C THR A 687 18.83 36.71 -38.64
N ASP A 688 18.53 37.03 -39.90
CA ASP A 688 18.23 38.39 -40.33
C ASP A 688 16.80 38.83 -39.94
N GLU A 689 16.47 40.12 -40.12
CA GLU A 689 15.14 40.69 -39.81
C GLU A 689 13.98 40.00 -40.55
N ARG A 690 14.27 39.23 -41.59
CA ARG A 690 13.30 38.47 -42.39
C ARG A 690 13.23 37.00 -41.99
N GLY A 691 13.88 36.58 -40.88
CA GLY A 691 13.91 35.21 -40.39
C GLY A 691 14.82 34.26 -41.17
N ARG A 692 15.74 34.78 -42.07
CA ARG A 692 16.64 33.93 -42.83
C ARG A 692 17.93 33.71 -42.07
N GLN A 693 18.40 32.47 -42.04
CA GLN A 693 19.64 32.05 -41.37
C GLN A 693 20.85 32.34 -42.27
N ASN A 694 21.80 33.09 -41.76
CA ASN A 694 23.00 33.49 -42.47
C ASN A 694 24.21 32.69 -42.03
N LEU A 695 24.96 32.20 -43.00
CA LEU A 695 26.15 31.40 -42.81
C LEU A 695 27.38 32.02 -43.50
N SER A 696 28.56 31.67 -43.04
CA SER A 696 29.82 32.04 -43.66
C SER A 696 30.77 30.86 -43.74
N MET A 697 31.32 30.59 -44.88
CA MET A 697 32.43 29.65 -45.06
C MET A 697 33.78 30.33 -44.91
N ARG A 698 33.83 31.66 -45.13
CA ARG A 698 35.06 32.43 -45.01
C ARG A 698 35.57 32.58 -43.60
N ASP A 699 34.66 32.59 -42.61
CA ASP A 699 34.95 32.87 -41.19
C ASP A 699 35.13 31.59 -40.36
N VAL A 700 35.48 30.47 -41.00
CA VAL A 700 35.66 29.14 -40.38
C VAL A 700 37.15 28.74 -40.21
N GLU A 701 38.09 29.60 -40.57
CA GLU A 701 39.53 29.39 -40.34
C GLU A 701 39.95 29.84 -38.95
#